data_da11f75766e7e6e0add2c9df176459c1
#
_entry.id   da11f75766e7e6e0add2c9df176459c1
#
_cell.length_a   1.000
_cell.length_b   1.000
_cell.length_c   1.000
_cell.angle_alpha   90.00
_cell.angle_beta   90.00
_cell.angle_gamma   90.00
#
_symmetry.space_group_name_H-M   'P 1'
#
loop_
_entity.id
_entity.type
_entity.pdbx_description
1 polymer ?
#
loop_
_entity_poly.entity_id
_entity_poly.type
_entity_poly.pdbx_seq_one_letter_code
_entity_poly.pdbx_strand_id
1 'polypeptide(L)'
;MNQNQQRVILSDVSPSIDGGLYAIKRIPGQRVAVECDVLCDGHDVLRASLLYRHQSEKKWTEVPMHHQGNDRFGAHFDVAALGQYTYCVSGWVDEALNWLSGVRKKVQADQLVTSELLEGALYVPHLLKSKGLADRSFWEELALNLADAERHQDALAVLFDPRLDEGFMAHPTKTLHATTAHFSVLVERKKALFSTWYEFFPRSSSPTPGAHGTFKDCMKILPKVAAMGFDTLYFPPVHPIGEVNRKGKNNATDAQKGDVGSPWGIGSHLGGHKDLHPELGTLADFKQLVQSANDQGIEIAMDFALQAAPDHPWVKQHPEWFKWRPDGSIQYAENPPKKYQDILPIYFETPDWKALWDELLSCCLYWVEEVGIRVFRVDNPHTKPFHFWAWLMAEVRAKHPEVLFLAEAFTRPKIMQQLAKSGYTQGYTYFTWRTDKHQMTEYVTELTQSLQKEYFRPNFWPNTPDINPFHLQGANESMHLSRYFMAATLSSNTGVYGPVYEMMVSDAVPGREEYMDSEKYAVRHWDWNFENKITVLMSKINRARHDLIALQQTNNIVFCGVDNPQLMAYLKWDDAQTCWVLSVVSFDPYYTQKGTVEVPLHLMGLEGHAHYRVHDVITQNTYDWQGTHNYVEIHPILPFHLFHLTQ
;
A
#
# COMPACT_ATOMS: atom_id res chain seq x y z
N MET A 1 -30.73 -6.79 24.50
CA MET A 1 -30.34 -6.42 25.88
C MET A 1 -30.29 -4.93 25.96
N ASN A 2 -30.70 -4.38 27.09
CA ASN A 2 -30.67 -2.92 27.29
C ASN A 2 -29.19 -2.50 27.42
N GLN A 3 -28.72 -1.54 26.64
CA GLN A 3 -27.34 -1.02 26.69
C GLN A 3 -26.88 -0.63 28.12
N ASN A 4 -27.81 -0.33 28.99
CA ASN A 4 -27.56 0.04 30.37
C ASN A 4 -27.14 -1.13 31.29
N GLN A 5 -27.11 -2.36 30.81
CA GLN A 5 -26.70 -3.54 31.58
C GLN A 5 -25.37 -4.13 31.13
N GLN A 6 -24.70 -3.49 30.15
CA GLN A 6 -23.37 -3.91 29.74
C GLN A 6 -22.35 -3.53 30.80
N ARG A 7 -21.63 -4.52 31.32
CA ARG A 7 -20.49 -4.32 32.23
C ARG A 7 -19.15 -4.35 31.48
N VAL A 8 -19.09 -5.11 30.39
CA VAL A 8 -17.85 -5.25 29.59
C VAL A 8 -17.71 -4.05 28.66
N ILE A 9 -16.55 -3.39 28.72
CA ILE A 9 -16.12 -2.30 27.88
C ILE A 9 -15.03 -2.82 26.94
N LEU A 10 -15.20 -2.56 25.65
CA LEU A 10 -14.20 -2.85 24.60
C LEU A 10 -13.69 -1.53 24.06
N SER A 11 -12.38 -1.33 24.13
CA SER A 11 -11.74 -0.08 23.72
C SER A 11 -10.39 -0.34 23.04
N ASP A 12 -9.84 0.69 22.47
CA ASP A 12 -8.51 0.72 21.87
C ASP A 12 -8.23 -0.45 20.89
N VAL A 13 -9.20 -0.71 20.01
CA VAL A 13 -9.04 -1.74 18.97
C VAL A 13 -7.97 -1.31 17.97
N SER A 14 -6.96 -2.16 17.77
CA SER A 14 -5.93 -1.98 16.75
C SER A 14 -5.76 -3.23 15.87
N PRO A 15 -5.43 -3.03 14.56
CA PRO A 15 -5.34 -1.77 13.84
C PRO A 15 -6.72 -1.15 13.56
N SER A 16 -6.84 0.16 13.70
CA SER A 16 -8.08 0.90 13.43
C SER A 16 -7.74 2.27 12.84
N ILE A 17 -8.40 2.62 11.74
CA ILE A 17 -8.22 3.91 11.09
C ILE A 17 -9.44 4.78 11.36
N ASP A 18 -9.23 5.91 12.04
CA ASP A 18 -10.26 6.87 12.41
C ASP A 18 -11.49 6.18 13.05
N GLY A 19 -11.24 5.29 14.04
CA GLY A 19 -12.30 4.57 14.73
C GLY A 19 -13.05 3.54 13.88
N GLY A 20 -12.44 3.05 12.80
CA GLY A 20 -13.03 2.05 11.88
C GLY A 20 -13.73 2.66 10.66
N LEU A 21 -13.64 3.98 10.48
CA LEU A 21 -14.26 4.67 9.33
C LEU A 21 -13.63 4.23 7.99
N TYR A 22 -12.33 3.89 7.99
CA TYR A 22 -11.60 3.48 6.80
C TYR A 22 -10.98 2.10 6.97
N ALA A 23 -10.80 1.41 5.84
CA ALA A 23 -10.19 0.08 5.80
C ALA A 23 -8.65 0.14 5.94
N ILE A 24 -8.10 -0.80 6.69
CA ILE A 24 -6.68 -1.14 6.57
C ILE A 24 -6.44 -1.91 5.27
N LYS A 25 -5.19 -1.99 4.80
CA LYS A 25 -4.84 -2.64 3.53
C LYS A 25 -3.94 -3.83 3.72
N ARG A 26 -4.25 -4.92 3.03
CA ARG A 26 -3.45 -6.16 3.02
C ARG A 26 -3.36 -6.73 1.59
N ILE A 27 -2.52 -7.73 1.43
CA ILE A 27 -2.50 -8.61 0.26
C ILE A 27 -2.75 -10.06 0.71
N PRO A 28 -3.14 -10.99 -0.20
CA PRO A 28 -3.32 -12.39 0.15
C PRO A 28 -2.07 -12.98 0.81
N GLY A 29 -2.28 -13.75 1.88
CA GLY A 29 -1.24 -14.35 2.70
C GLY A 29 -0.74 -13.47 3.85
N GLN A 30 -1.12 -12.21 3.93
CA GLN A 30 -0.77 -11.35 5.06
C GLN A 30 -1.68 -11.58 6.25
N ARG A 31 -1.09 -11.39 7.43
CA ARG A 31 -1.76 -11.49 8.73
C ARG A 31 -2.37 -10.16 9.15
N VAL A 32 -3.57 -10.23 9.73
CA VAL A 32 -4.19 -9.13 10.48
C VAL A 32 -4.14 -9.50 11.96
N ALA A 33 -3.18 -8.95 12.69
CA ALA A 33 -3.10 -9.05 14.14
C ALA A 33 -4.01 -8.00 14.76
N VAL A 34 -4.99 -8.45 15.55
CA VAL A 34 -5.99 -7.58 16.18
C VAL A 34 -5.81 -7.62 17.69
N GLU A 35 -5.77 -6.45 18.29
CA GLU A 35 -5.70 -6.27 19.74
C GLU A 35 -6.84 -5.37 20.21
N CYS A 36 -7.27 -5.58 21.47
CA CYS A 36 -8.36 -4.82 22.07
C CYS A 36 -8.19 -4.82 23.59
N ASP A 37 -8.48 -3.71 24.23
CA ASP A 37 -8.64 -3.67 25.68
C ASP A 37 -10.05 -4.16 26.06
N VAL A 38 -10.11 -5.11 26.99
CA VAL A 38 -11.36 -5.70 27.47
C VAL A 38 -11.45 -5.48 28.97
N LEU A 39 -12.33 -4.57 29.37
CA LEU A 39 -12.43 -4.08 30.75
C LEU A 39 -13.78 -4.45 31.38
N CYS A 40 -13.77 -4.74 32.67
CA CYS A 40 -14.96 -4.88 33.49
C CYS A 40 -14.68 -4.38 34.91
N ASP A 41 -15.70 -3.92 35.60
CA ASP A 41 -15.64 -3.66 37.03
C ASP A 41 -15.52 -4.98 37.81
N GLY A 42 -14.89 -4.93 39.00
CA GLY A 42 -14.70 -6.10 39.84
C GLY A 42 -13.48 -6.95 39.51
N HIS A 43 -13.59 -8.27 39.74
CA HIS A 43 -12.48 -9.22 39.56
C HIS A 43 -12.91 -10.43 38.72
N ASP A 44 -13.90 -10.24 37.87
CA ASP A 44 -14.46 -11.28 37.03
C ASP A 44 -13.46 -11.78 35.98
N VAL A 45 -13.57 -13.02 35.60
CA VAL A 45 -12.80 -13.63 34.51
C VAL A 45 -13.37 -13.13 33.18
N LEU A 46 -12.54 -12.34 32.46
CA LEU A 46 -12.90 -11.83 31.14
C LEU A 46 -12.36 -12.74 30.03
N ARG A 47 -13.15 -12.84 28.97
CA ARG A 47 -12.74 -13.48 27.72
C ARG A 47 -13.14 -12.64 26.53
N ALA A 48 -12.41 -12.82 25.43
CA ALA A 48 -12.72 -12.18 24.18
C ALA A 48 -12.52 -13.12 22.97
N SER A 49 -13.21 -12.83 21.90
CA SER A 49 -13.03 -13.47 20.59
C SER A 49 -12.97 -12.44 19.49
N LEU A 50 -12.08 -12.67 18.55
CA LEU A 50 -12.02 -11.99 17.27
C LEU A 50 -12.99 -12.68 16.31
N LEU A 51 -13.88 -11.91 15.72
CA LEU A 51 -14.83 -12.35 14.71
C LEU A 51 -14.42 -11.74 13.38
N TYR A 52 -14.28 -12.54 12.33
CA TYR A 52 -13.99 -12.02 11.00
C TYR A 52 -14.71 -12.79 9.90
N ARG A 53 -14.88 -12.17 8.74
CA ARG A 53 -15.42 -12.82 7.53
C ARG A 53 -15.01 -12.07 6.28
N HIS A 54 -14.88 -12.76 5.16
CA HIS A 54 -14.81 -12.17 3.84
C HIS A 54 -16.19 -11.73 3.35
N GLN A 55 -16.28 -10.73 2.46
CA GLN A 55 -17.55 -10.20 1.92
C GLN A 55 -18.45 -11.25 1.25
N SER A 56 -17.87 -12.34 0.71
CA SER A 56 -18.62 -13.44 0.11
C SER A 56 -19.21 -14.41 1.13
N GLU A 57 -18.82 -14.30 2.39
CA GLU A 57 -19.22 -15.21 3.46
C GLU A 57 -20.38 -14.64 4.28
N LYS A 58 -21.37 -15.48 4.59
CA LYS A 58 -22.50 -15.09 5.45
C LYS A 58 -22.20 -15.30 6.93
N LYS A 59 -21.35 -16.27 7.24
CA LYS A 59 -21.03 -16.67 8.63
C LYS A 59 -19.73 -16.00 9.08
N TRP A 60 -19.68 -15.66 10.35
CA TRP A 60 -18.47 -15.23 11.01
C TRP A 60 -17.58 -16.43 11.37
N THR A 61 -16.30 -16.29 11.15
CA THR A 61 -15.29 -17.16 11.77
C THR A 61 -14.89 -16.53 13.09
N GLU A 62 -14.87 -17.33 14.15
CA GLU A 62 -14.53 -16.89 15.49
C GLU A 62 -13.19 -17.48 15.91
N VAL A 63 -12.29 -16.61 16.43
CA VAL A 63 -10.98 -16.98 16.95
C VAL A 63 -10.87 -16.47 18.39
N PRO A 64 -10.58 -17.34 19.38
CA PRO A 64 -10.33 -16.91 20.74
C PRO A 64 -9.18 -15.91 20.82
N MET A 65 -9.34 -14.86 21.62
CA MET A 65 -8.26 -13.91 21.92
C MET A 65 -7.54 -14.30 23.20
N HIS A 66 -6.24 -14.08 23.23
CA HIS A 66 -5.38 -14.38 24.39
C HIS A 66 -5.07 -13.11 25.15
N HIS A 67 -5.16 -13.19 26.48
CA HIS A 67 -4.77 -12.11 27.38
C HIS A 67 -3.24 -11.89 27.32
N GLN A 68 -2.82 -10.66 27.08
CA GLN A 68 -1.41 -10.26 26.92
C GLN A 68 -0.86 -9.47 28.11
N GLY A 69 -1.65 -9.33 29.18
CA GLY A 69 -1.38 -8.48 30.34
C GLY A 69 -2.09 -7.14 30.24
N ASN A 70 -2.30 -6.50 31.39
CA ASN A 70 -2.95 -5.18 31.51
C ASN A 70 -4.24 -5.05 30.69
N ASP A 71 -5.13 -6.04 30.85
CA ASP A 71 -6.43 -6.12 30.16
C ASP A 71 -6.39 -6.09 28.62
N ARG A 72 -5.21 -6.20 28.02
CA ARG A 72 -5.01 -6.31 26.58
C ARG A 72 -5.21 -7.73 26.09
N PHE A 73 -6.03 -7.91 25.07
CA PHE A 73 -6.30 -9.19 24.41
C PHE A 73 -5.89 -9.13 22.95
N GLY A 74 -5.30 -10.20 22.42
CA GLY A 74 -4.84 -10.30 21.06
C GLY A 74 -5.18 -11.60 20.36
N ALA A 75 -5.48 -11.52 19.07
CA ALA A 75 -5.61 -12.64 18.16
C ALA A 75 -5.26 -12.19 16.73
N HIS A 76 -5.23 -13.13 15.80
CA HIS A 76 -4.99 -12.81 14.40
C HIS A 76 -5.80 -13.70 13.46
N PHE A 77 -5.93 -13.24 12.22
CA PHE A 77 -6.39 -14.05 11.08
C PHE A 77 -5.58 -13.71 9.84
N ASP A 78 -5.51 -14.67 8.91
CA ASP A 78 -4.82 -14.49 7.65
C ASP A 78 -5.84 -14.23 6.54
N VAL A 79 -5.56 -13.29 5.64
CA VAL A 79 -6.43 -12.99 4.50
C VAL A 79 -5.97 -13.77 3.27
N ALA A 80 -6.92 -14.37 2.51
CA ALA A 80 -6.61 -15.22 1.37
C ALA A 80 -7.21 -14.71 0.05
N ALA A 81 -8.43 -14.18 0.08
CA ALA A 81 -9.16 -13.74 -1.10
C ALA A 81 -9.06 -12.22 -1.29
N LEU A 82 -9.11 -11.76 -2.54
CA LEU A 82 -9.23 -10.34 -2.87
C LEU A 82 -10.62 -9.81 -2.47
N GLY A 83 -10.67 -8.52 -2.15
CA GLY A 83 -11.91 -7.85 -1.78
C GLY A 83 -11.92 -7.43 -0.31
N GLN A 84 -13.10 -7.34 0.29
CA GLN A 84 -13.26 -6.77 1.61
C GLN A 84 -13.46 -7.84 2.67
N TYR A 85 -12.68 -7.77 3.75
CA TYR A 85 -12.93 -8.47 5.00
C TYR A 85 -13.49 -7.49 6.03
N THR A 86 -14.29 -8.04 6.93
CA THR A 86 -14.80 -7.31 8.08
C THR A 86 -14.44 -8.07 9.33
N TYR A 87 -14.03 -7.37 10.40
CA TYR A 87 -13.75 -7.96 11.71
C TYR A 87 -14.33 -7.11 12.83
N CYS A 88 -14.55 -7.73 13.98
CA CYS A 88 -14.94 -7.10 15.22
C CYS A 88 -14.48 -7.94 16.41
N VAL A 89 -14.47 -7.37 17.60
CA VAL A 89 -14.15 -8.08 18.84
C VAL A 89 -15.41 -8.23 19.67
N SER A 90 -15.62 -9.41 20.23
CA SER A 90 -16.66 -9.70 21.21
C SER A 90 -16.01 -10.07 22.54
N GLY A 91 -16.40 -9.39 23.63
CA GLY A 91 -15.90 -9.64 24.97
C GLY A 91 -17.05 -9.93 25.95
N TRP A 92 -16.81 -10.79 26.94
CA TRP A 92 -17.82 -11.20 27.93
C TRP A 92 -17.18 -11.57 29.26
N VAL A 93 -18.02 -11.57 30.32
CA VAL A 93 -17.69 -12.22 31.60
C VAL A 93 -17.94 -13.71 31.46
N ASP A 94 -16.93 -14.54 31.76
CA ASP A 94 -17.08 -15.98 31.77
C ASP A 94 -17.46 -16.48 33.19
N GLU A 95 -18.76 -16.52 33.46
CA GLU A 95 -19.28 -16.84 34.77
C GLU A 95 -18.87 -18.25 35.23
N ALA A 96 -18.79 -19.23 34.32
CA ALA A 96 -18.41 -20.58 34.65
C ALA A 96 -16.93 -20.66 35.08
N LEU A 97 -16.02 -20.01 34.34
CA LEU A 97 -14.60 -19.94 34.74
C LEU A 97 -14.40 -19.07 35.98
N ASN A 98 -15.22 -18.03 36.15
CA ASN A 98 -15.18 -17.19 37.33
C ASN A 98 -15.57 -17.99 38.58
N TRP A 99 -16.69 -18.77 38.51
CA TRP A 99 -17.11 -19.69 39.51
C TRP A 99 -16.00 -20.73 39.83
N LEU A 100 -15.44 -21.39 38.80
CA LEU A 100 -14.42 -22.42 38.96
C LEU A 100 -13.17 -21.87 39.67
N SER A 101 -12.72 -20.69 39.28
CA SER A 101 -11.59 -20.00 39.91
C SER A 101 -11.90 -19.66 41.38
N GLY A 102 -13.11 -19.18 41.66
CA GLY A 102 -13.54 -18.80 42.99
C GLY A 102 -13.65 -19.98 43.96
N VAL A 103 -14.32 -21.08 43.53
CA VAL A 103 -14.50 -22.28 44.36
C VAL A 103 -13.15 -22.96 44.63
N ARG A 104 -12.25 -23.04 43.65
CA ARG A 104 -10.89 -23.60 43.86
C ARG A 104 -10.10 -22.82 44.92
N LYS A 105 -10.13 -21.50 44.90
CA LYS A 105 -9.46 -20.62 45.89
C LYS A 105 -10.03 -20.84 47.30
N LYS A 106 -11.35 -20.99 47.42
CA LYS A 106 -12.01 -21.26 48.71
C LYS A 106 -11.65 -22.63 49.26
N VAL A 107 -11.64 -23.67 48.41
CA VAL A 107 -11.20 -25.02 48.79
C VAL A 107 -9.73 -25.03 49.23
N GLN A 108 -8.85 -24.34 48.53
CA GLN A 108 -7.45 -24.22 48.92
C GLN A 108 -7.23 -23.44 50.22
N ALA A 109 -8.19 -22.63 50.62
CA ALA A 109 -8.22 -21.90 51.89
C ALA A 109 -9.03 -22.63 52.98
N ASP A 110 -9.33 -23.90 52.81
CA ASP A 110 -10.09 -24.74 53.74
C ASP A 110 -11.48 -24.19 54.14
N GLN A 111 -12.11 -23.43 53.21
CA GLN A 111 -13.46 -22.87 53.44
C GLN A 111 -14.54 -23.88 53.05
N LEU A 112 -15.70 -23.79 53.70
CA LEU A 112 -16.89 -24.52 53.30
C LEU A 112 -17.44 -23.99 51.99
N VAL A 113 -17.68 -24.85 50.99
CA VAL A 113 -18.05 -24.48 49.61
C VAL A 113 -19.38 -25.11 49.17
N THR A 114 -20.25 -25.47 50.07
CA THR A 114 -21.52 -26.12 49.76
C THR A 114 -22.38 -25.31 48.79
N SER A 115 -22.51 -23.99 49.04
CA SER A 115 -23.28 -23.11 48.17
C SER A 115 -22.62 -22.94 46.81
N GLU A 116 -21.30 -22.87 46.75
CA GLU A 116 -20.52 -22.73 45.50
C GLU A 116 -20.63 -24.00 44.65
N LEU A 117 -20.65 -25.21 45.27
CA LEU A 117 -20.83 -26.44 44.52
C LEU A 117 -22.24 -26.53 43.93
N LEU A 118 -23.28 -26.15 44.68
CA LEU A 118 -24.66 -26.06 44.18
C LEU A 118 -24.76 -25.02 43.04
N GLU A 119 -24.06 -23.91 43.12
CA GLU A 119 -23.98 -22.90 42.04
C GLU A 119 -23.38 -23.49 40.78
N GLY A 120 -22.32 -24.31 40.89
CA GLY A 120 -21.70 -25.03 39.78
C GLY A 120 -22.66 -25.89 38.96
N ALA A 121 -23.69 -26.44 39.61
CA ALA A 121 -24.73 -27.17 38.92
C ALA A 121 -25.52 -26.35 37.92
N LEU A 122 -25.45 -25.01 37.95
CA LEU A 122 -26.11 -24.13 36.97
C LEU A 122 -25.33 -24.03 35.64
N TYR A 123 -24.00 -24.23 35.67
CA TYR A 123 -23.13 -24.08 34.51
C TYR A 123 -22.98 -25.33 33.65
N VAL A 124 -22.91 -26.53 34.29
CA VAL A 124 -22.71 -27.80 33.59
C VAL A 124 -23.84 -28.14 32.58
N PRO A 125 -25.14 -27.86 32.82
CA PRO A 125 -26.20 -28.11 31.85
C PRO A 125 -26.04 -27.37 30.53
N HIS A 126 -25.34 -26.22 30.49
CA HIS A 126 -25.00 -25.52 29.27
C HIS A 126 -24.03 -26.35 28.43
N LEU A 127 -22.96 -26.87 29.03
CA LEU A 127 -22.00 -27.76 28.38
C LEU A 127 -22.68 -29.02 27.80
N LEU A 128 -23.58 -29.66 28.55
CA LEU A 128 -24.30 -30.82 28.10
C LEU A 128 -25.19 -30.59 26.87
N LYS A 129 -25.57 -29.33 26.57
CA LYS A 129 -26.31 -28.97 25.36
C LYS A 129 -25.39 -28.73 24.17
N SER A 130 -24.09 -28.60 24.40
CA SER A 130 -23.12 -28.26 23.37
C SER A 130 -22.84 -29.45 22.45
N LYS A 131 -22.71 -29.18 21.14
CA LYS A 131 -22.30 -30.19 20.16
C LYS A 131 -20.79 -30.44 20.27
N GLY A 132 -20.40 -31.70 20.22
CA GLY A 132 -18.97 -32.06 20.25
C GLY A 132 -18.32 -32.03 21.64
N LEU A 133 -19.11 -32.00 22.72
CA LEU A 133 -18.59 -32.08 24.08
C LEU A 133 -17.88 -33.43 24.27
N ALA A 134 -16.59 -33.39 24.59
CA ALA A 134 -15.80 -34.56 24.96
C ALA A 134 -16.20 -35.06 26.34
N ASP A 135 -15.98 -36.34 26.60
CA ASP A 135 -16.21 -36.98 27.89
C ASP A 135 -17.59 -36.69 28.52
N ARG A 136 -18.63 -36.78 27.71
CA ARG A 136 -20.00 -36.43 28.11
C ARG A 136 -20.43 -37.07 29.41
N SER A 137 -20.09 -38.34 29.65
CA SER A 137 -20.42 -39.08 30.90
C SER A 137 -19.79 -38.43 32.13
N PHE A 138 -18.57 -37.91 32.01
CA PHE A 138 -17.92 -37.15 33.09
C PHE A 138 -18.74 -35.91 33.47
N TRP A 139 -19.25 -35.17 32.48
CA TRP A 139 -20.05 -34.00 32.73
C TRP A 139 -21.44 -34.30 33.27
N GLU A 140 -22.05 -35.40 32.86
CA GLU A 140 -23.31 -35.88 33.40
C GLU A 140 -23.17 -36.28 34.87
N GLU A 141 -22.10 -36.99 35.24
CA GLU A 141 -21.79 -37.35 36.61
C GLU A 141 -21.46 -36.12 37.46
N LEU A 142 -20.64 -35.21 36.94
CA LEU A 142 -20.33 -33.96 37.63
C LEU A 142 -21.60 -33.14 37.93
N ALA A 143 -22.52 -33.06 36.97
CA ALA A 143 -23.79 -32.34 37.18
C ALA A 143 -24.60 -32.92 38.35
N LEU A 144 -24.64 -34.24 38.47
CA LEU A 144 -25.31 -34.94 39.59
C LEU A 144 -24.57 -34.67 40.91
N ASN A 145 -23.24 -34.76 40.92
CA ASN A 145 -22.42 -34.56 42.10
C ASN A 145 -22.48 -33.13 42.64
N LEU A 146 -22.57 -32.12 41.74
CA LEU A 146 -22.74 -30.72 42.12
C LEU A 146 -24.14 -30.39 42.63
N ALA A 147 -25.17 -31.04 42.11
CA ALA A 147 -26.57 -30.75 42.46
C ALA A 147 -27.02 -31.37 43.78
N ASP A 148 -26.29 -32.37 44.31
CA ASP A 148 -26.62 -33.11 45.50
C ASP A 148 -25.58 -32.91 46.60
N ALA A 149 -25.98 -32.30 47.71
CA ALA A 149 -25.07 -31.98 48.81
C ALA A 149 -24.44 -33.27 49.47
N GLU A 150 -25.11 -34.41 49.41
CA GLU A 150 -24.56 -35.69 49.92
C GLU A 150 -23.41 -36.22 49.02
N ARG A 151 -23.34 -35.76 47.78
CA ARG A 151 -22.34 -36.17 46.78
C ARG A 151 -21.21 -35.13 46.58
N HIS A 152 -21.18 -34.06 47.34
CA HIS A 152 -20.18 -32.97 47.18
C HIS A 152 -18.74 -33.44 47.35
N GLN A 153 -18.47 -34.55 48.08
CA GLN A 153 -17.12 -35.15 48.18
C GLN A 153 -16.64 -35.65 46.81
N ASP A 154 -17.51 -36.20 45.98
CA ASP A 154 -17.18 -36.67 44.64
C ASP A 154 -16.93 -35.46 43.70
N ALA A 155 -17.70 -34.38 43.84
CA ALA A 155 -17.48 -33.16 43.11
C ALA A 155 -16.10 -32.49 43.45
N LEU A 156 -15.77 -32.48 44.76
CA LEU A 156 -14.47 -31.94 45.21
C LEU A 156 -13.29 -32.75 44.70
N ALA A 157 -13.43 -34.09 44.58
CA ALA A 157 -12.39 -34.97 44.07
C ALA A 157 -11.97 -34.64 42.63
N VAL A 158 -12.88 -34.10 41.83
CA VAL A 158 -12.62 -33.71 40.40
C VAL A 158 -12.49 -32.22 40.17
N LEU A 159 -12.58 -31.39 41.21
CA LEU A 159 -12.60 -29.93 41.06
C LEU A 159 -11.35 -29.37 40.41
N PHE A 160 -10.21 -30.05 40.53
CA PHE A 160 -8.93 -29.65 39.91
C PHE A 160 -8.60 -30.46 38.64
N ASP A 161 -9.56 -31.21 38.11
CA ASP A 161 -9.38 -31.95 36.87
C ASP A 161 -9.25 -30.95 35.70
N PRO A 162 -8.23 -31.09 34.82
CA PRO A 162 -8.03 -30.19 33.67
C PRO A 162 -9.21 -30.15 32.71
N ARG A 163 -10.02 -31.21 32.61
CA ARG A 163 -11.21 -31.25 31.76
C ARG A 163 -12.22 -30.15 32.09
N LEU A 164 -12.26 -29.66 33.34
CA LEU A 164 -13.13 -28.55 33.71
C LEU A 164 -12.73 -27.25 33.00
N ASP A 165 -11.44 -26.92 33.02
CA ASP A 165 -10.93 -25.75 32.32
C ASP A 165 -11.14 -25.88 30.81
N GLU A 166 -10.76 -27.03 30.24
CA GLU A 166 -10.89 -27.31 28.81
C GLU A 166 -12.35 -27.24 28.34
N GLY A 167 -13.26 -27.84 29.07
CA GLY A 167 -14.68 -27.87 28.73
C GLY A 167 -15.33 -26.48 28.80
N PHE A 168 -15.12 -25.74 29.89
CA PHE A 168 -15.65 -24.37 30.00
C PHE A 168 -14.97 -23.41 29.00
N MET A 169 -13.68 -23.58 28.73
CA MET A 169 -12.99 -22.80 27.68
C MET A 169 -13.54 -23.08 26.28
N ALA A 170 -13.80 -24.36 25.96
CA ALA A 170 -14.31 -24.76 24.66
C ALA A 170 -15.77 -24.36 24.43
N HIS A 171 -16.57 -24.29 25.49
CA HIS A 171 -18.01 -24.03 25.43
C HIS A 171 -18.43 -22.90 26.39
N PRO A 172 -17.98 -21.65 26.14
CA PRO A 172 -18.23 -20.52 27.04
C PRO A 172 -19.71 -20.15 27.12
N THR A 173 -20.16 -19.78 28.30
CA THR A 173 -21.43 -19.08 28.49
C THR A 173 -21.17 -17.59 28.34
N LYS A 174 -21.56 -17.01 27.20
CA LYS A 174 -21.34 -15.59 26.89
C LYS A 174 -22.44 -14.73 27.51
N THR A 175 -22.28 -14.39 28.76
CA THR A 175 -23.19 -13.49 29.46
C THR A 175 -22.74 -12.05 29.35
N LEU A 176 -23.68 -11.11 29.30
CA LEU A 176 -23.43 -9.68 29.24
C LEU A 176 -22.36 -9.25 28.19
N HIS A 177 -22.30 -9.98 27.08
CA HIS A 177 -21.30 -9.75 26.04
C HIS A 177 -21.46 -8.37 25.37
N ALA A 178 -20.34 -7.74 25.10
CA ALA A 178 -20.22 -6.54 24.27
C ALA A 178 -19.58 -6.90 22.93
N THR A 179 -19.88 -6.12 21.90
CA THR A 179 -19.25 -6.27 20.59
C THR A 179 -18.85 -4.87 20.10
N THR A 180 -17.66 -4.74 19.56
CA THR A 180 -17.18 -3.47 18.96
C THR A 180 -17.94 -3.12 17.69
N ALA A 181 -17.73 -1.93 17.18
CA ALA A 181 -18.03 -1.61 15.79
C ALA A 181 -17.30 -2.57 14.82
N HIS A 182 -17.76 -2.62 13.59
CA HIS A 182 -17.09 -3.40 12.55
C HIS A 182 -15.94 -2.59 11.94
N PHE A 183 -14.79 -3.26 11.75
CA PHE A 183 -13.60 -2.75 11.10
C PHE A 183 -13.40 -3.43 9.76
N SER A 184 -12.85 -2.71 8.79
CA SER A 184 -12.70 -3.21 7.42
C SER A 184 -11.25 -3.43 7.04
N VAL A 185 -11.01 -4.46 6.22
CA VAL A 185 -9.73 -4.73 5.56
C VAL A 185 -9.95 -4.79 4.06
N LEU A 186 -9.24 -3.96 3.30
CA LEU A 186 -9.19 -4.06 1.84
C LEU A 186 -8.02 -4.96 1.45
N VAL A 187 -8.32 -6.08 0.82
CA VAL A 187 -7.31 -7.04 0.33
C VAL A 187 -7.16 -6.87 -1.18
N GLU A 188 -5.97 -6.41 -1.59
CA GLU A 188 -5.60 -6.16 -2.97
C GLU A 188 -4.53 -7.16 -3.41
N ARG A 189 -4.36 -7.37 -4.73
CA ARG A 189 -3.36 -8.31 -5.26
C ARG A 189 -1.93 -7.91 -4.91
N LYS A 190 -0.96 -8.85 -4.99
CA LYS A 190 0.45 -8.66 -4.60
C LYS A 190 1.09 -7.41 -5.22
N LYS A 191 0.75 -7.05 -6.46
CA LYS A 191 1.26 -5.85 -7.13
C LYS A 191 0.91 -4.53 -6.40
N ALA A 192 -0.10 -4.53 -5.55
CA ALA A 192 -0.41 -3.38 -4.68
C ALA A 192 0.72 -3.10 -3.67
N LEU A 193 1.40 -4.15 -3.20
CA LEU A 193 2.49 -4.07 -2.23
C LEU A 193 3.85 -3.92 -2.88
N PHE A 194 4.08 -4.58 -4.02
CA PHE A 194 5.37 -4.62 -4.71
C PHE A 194 5.19 -4.39 -6.20
N SER A 195 5.81 -3.32 -6.71
CA SER A 195 5.79 -2.95 -8.13
C SER A 195 6.99 -2.08 -8.52
N THR A 196 7.38 -2.18 -9.78
CA THR A 196 8.52 -1.46 -10.34
C THR A 196 8.09 -0.81 -11.66
N TRP A 197 7.93 0.52 -11.64
CA TRP A 197 7.30 1.28 -12.72
C TRP A 197 8.32 1.94 -13.62
N TYR A 198 8.06 1.90 -14.94
CA TYR A 198 8.77 2.65 -15.95
C TYR A 198 7.79 3.53 -16.71
N GLU A 199 8.08 4.82 -16.85
CA GLU A 199 7.25 5.77 -17.56
C GLU A 199 7.93 6.26 -18.81
N PHE A 200 7.21 6.29 -19.93
CA PHE A 200 7.59 7.02 -21.13
C PHE A 200 6.37 7.44 -21.96
N PHE A 201 6.56 8.43 -22.83
CA PHE A 201 5.52 8.92 -23.72
C PHE A 201 5.44 8.06 -24.98
N PRO A 202 4.32 7.38 -25.27
CA PRO A 202 4.15 6.55 -26.48
C PRO A 202 4.48 7.30 -27.77
N ARG A 203 4.18 8.61 -27.84
CA ARG A 203 4.48 9.45 -29.01
C ARG A 203 5.97 9.63 -29.28
N SER A 204 6.84 9.38 -28.30
CA SER A 204 8.31 9.44 -28.43
C SER A 204 8.94 8.05 -28.63
N SER A 205 8.16 7.03 -28.91
CA SER A 205 8.65 5.65 -29.13
C SER A 205 9.19 5.41 -30.55
N SER A 206 9.02 6.37 -31.49
CA SER A 206 9.44 6.20 -32.87
C SER A 206 10.96 6.02 -33.00
N PRO A 207 11.44 5.02 -33.77
CA PRO A 207 12.86 4.91 -34.11
C PRO A 207 13.34 5.98 -35.07
N THR A 208 12.42 6.75 -35.68
CA THR A 208 12.74 7.80 -36.65
C THR A 208 12.68 9.17 -35.99
N PRO A 209 13.77 9.97 -36.02
CA PRO A 209 13.77 11.31 -35.45
C PRO A 209 12.67 12.21 -36.03
N GLY A 210 11.94 12.91 -35.14
CA GLY A 210 10.85 13.80 -35.50
C GLY A 210 9.54 13.16 -35.92
N ALA A 211 9.47 11.83 -36.02
CA ALA A 211 8.23 11.11 -36.29
C ALA A 211 7.49 10.79 -34.97
N HIS A 212 6.15 10.89 -35.01
CA HIS A 212 5.29 10.46 -33.92
C HIS A 212 5.38 8.94 -33.72
N GLY A 213 5.56 8.48 -32.50
CA GLY A 213 5.58 7.07 -32.16
C GLY A 213 4.17 6.45 -32.17
N THR A 214 4.14 5.14 -32.28
CA THR A 214 2.91 4.34 -32.36
C THR A 214 2.90 3.24 -31.29
N PHE A 215 1.74 2.62 -31.02
CA PHE A 215 1.64 1.43 -30.15
C PHE A 215 2.50 0.27 -30.68
N LYS A 216 2.68 0.18 -32.00
CA LYS A 216 3.58 -0.83 -32.62
C LYS A 216 5.05 -0.53 -32.31
N ASP A 217 5.44 0.74 -32.23
CA ASP A 217 6.78 1.12 -31.81
C ASP A 217 6.99 0.85 -30.31
N CYS A 218 5.99 1.13 -29.48
CA CYS A 218 6.03 0.76 -28.06
C CYS A 218 6.27 -0.75 -27.84
N MET A 219 5.64 -1.62 -28.64
CA MET A 219 5.88 -3.07 -28.54
C MET A 219 7.34 -3.48 -28.75
N LYS A 220 8.10 -2.72 -29.58
CA LYS A 220 9.53 -2.98 -29.81
C LYS A 220 10.40 -2.63 -28.60
N ILE A 221 9.90 -1.78 -27.70
CA ILE A 221 10.61 -1.32 -26.50
C ILE A 221 10.39 -2.28 -25.31
N LEU A 222 9.28 -3.02 -25.30
CA LEU A 222 8.92 -3.92 -24.19
C LEU A 222 10.05 -4.87 -23.76
N PRO A 223 10.80 -5.52 -24.68
CA PRO A 223 11.88 -6.43 -24.28
C PRO A 223 12.98 -5.73 -23.45
N LYS A 224 13.31 -4.46 -23.77
CA LYS A 224 14.26 -3.66 -22.99
C LYS A 224 13.71 -3.38 -21.58
N VAL A 225 12.47 -2.93 -21.48
CA VAL A 225 11.82 -2.61 -20.21
C VAL A 225 11.75 -3.85 -19.32
N ALA A 226 11.36 -5.01 -19.88
CA ALA A 226 11.35 -6.30 -19.18
C ALA A 226 12.75 -6.72 -18.72
N ALA A 227 13.76 -6.60 -19.59
CA ALA A 227 15.15 -6.94 -19.28
C ALA A 227 15.73 -6.09 -18.16
N MET A 228 15.27 -4.84 -18.04
CA MET A 228 15.62 -3.93 -16.94
C MET A 228 14.89 -4.27 -15.62
N GLY A 229 13.97 -5.26 -15.60
CA GLY A 229 13.27 -5.72 -14.41
C GLY A 229 12.08 -4.83 -13.98
N PHE A 230 11.53 -4.05 -14.89
CA PHE A 230 10.27 -3.33 -14.66
C PHE A 230 9.07 -4.25 -14.93
N ASP A 231 8.06 -4.15 -14.10
CA ASP A 231 6.84 -4.96 -14.16
C ASP A 231 5.57 -4.15 -14.46
N THR A 232 5.70 -2.82 -14.48
CA THR A 232 4.61 -1.90 -14.77
C THR A 232 5.09 -0.80 -15.70
N LEU A 233 4.44 -0.65 -16.85
CA LEU A 233 4.75 0.37 -17.84
C LEU A 233 3.64 1.41 -17.86
N TYR A 234 3.95 2.61 -17.38
CA TYR A 234 2.99 3.71 -17.32
C TYR A 234 3.09 4.60 -18.56
N PHE A 235 1.93 4.88 -19.15
CA PHE A 235 1.74 5.81 -20.24
C PHE A 235 0.96 7.05 -19.79
N PRO A 236 1.47 8.28 -20.04
CA PRO A 236 0.64 9.48 -20.07
C PRO A 236 -0.60 9.29 -20.94
N PRO A 237 -1.62 10.17 -20.85
CA PRO A 237 -2.87 9.99 -21.55
C PRO A 237 -2.69 9.68 -23.03
N VAL A 238 -3.39 8.67 -23.53
CA VAL A 238 -3.32 8.18 -24.93
C VAL A 238 -4.52 8.63 -25.76
N HIS A 239 -5.31 9.55 -25.23
CA HIS A 239 -6.55 10.05 -25.82
C HIS A 239 -6.30 11.13 -26.90
N PRO A 240 -7.29 11.46 -27.73
CA PRO A 240 -7.23 12.64 -28.60
C PRO A 240 -6.91 13.91 -27.80
N ILE A 241 -6.03 14.75 -28.34
CA ILE A 241 -5.60 16.01 -27.72
C ILE A 241 -6.39 17.16 -28.32
N GLY A 242 -6.86 18.09 -27.46
CA GLY A 242 -7.59 19.28 -27.89
C GLY A 242 -6.82 20.18 -28.84
N GLU A 243 -7.53 20.90 -29.68
CA GLU A 243 -6.99 21.88 -30.63
C GLU A 243 -7.16 23.31 -30.14
N VAL A 244 -8.25 23.57 -29.41
CA VAL A 244 -8.53 24.89 -28.84
C VAL A 244 -7.62 25.17 -27.66
N ASN A 245 -6.91 26.29 -27.69
CA ASN A 245 -5.91 26.69 -26.70
C ASN A 245 -4.77 25.68 -26.52
N ARG A 246 -4.51 24.86 -27.55
CA ARG A 246 -3.41 23.86 -27.53
C ARG A 246 -2.11 24.52 -27.13
N LYS A 247 -1.36 23.89 -26.26
CA LYS A 247 -0.05 24.38 -25.82
C LYS A 247 1.04 24.10 -26.86
N GLY A 248 1.89 25.08 -27.07
CA GLY A 248 3.14 24.93 -27.83
C GLY A 248 4.28 24.41 -26.96
N LYS A 249 5.46 24.24 -27.57
CA LYS A 249 6.69 23.80 -26.87
C LYS A 249 6.96 24.64 -25.62
N ASN A 250 7.49 24.00 -24.60
CA ASN A 250 7.79 24.64 -23.31
C ASN A 250 6.59 25.36 -22.66
N ASN A 251 5.38 24.81 -22.85
CA ASN A 251 4.13 25.39 -22.33
C ASN A 251 3.77 26.77 -22.92
N ALA A 252 4.22 27.07 -24.14
CA ALA A 252 3.81 28.29 -24.83
C ALA A 252 2.28 28.34 -24.99
N THR A 253 1.70 29.53 -24.85
CA THR A 253 0.23 29.74 -24.94
C THR A 253 -0.32 29.53 -26.34
N ASP A 254 0.52 29.75 -27.35
CA ASP A 254 0.15 29.67 -28.76
C ASP A 254 0.91 28.55 -29.46
N ALA A 255 0.19 27.46 -29.79
CA ALA A 255 0.78 26.36 -30.55
C ALA A 255 1.10 26.78 -31.97
N GLN A 256 2.29 26.42 -32.45
CA GLN A 256 2.68 26.55 -33.84
C GLN A 256 2.22 25.33 -34.65
N LYS A 257 2.21 25.46 -35.98
CA LYS A 257 1.90 24.33 -36.86
C LYS A 257 2.89 23.18 -36.61
N GLY A 258 2.36 22.03 -36.23
CA GLY A 258 3.13 20.84 -35.90
C GLY A 258 3.37 20.62 -34.40
N ASP A 259 2.95 21.55 -33.53
CA ASP A 259 2.98 21.32 -32.10
C ASP A 259 1.92 20.31 -31.67
N VAL A 260 2.37 19.30 -30.92
CA VAL A 260 1.54 18.16 -30.54
C VAL A 260 0.62 18.40 -29.35
N GLY A 261 0.85 19.49 -28.60
CA GLY A 261 0.09 19.79 -27.38
C GLY A 261 0.40 18.87 -26.21
N SER A 262 -0.29 19.11 -25.10
CA SER A 262 -0.20 18.30 -23.89
C SER A 262 -1.16 17.11 -23.94
N PRO A 263 -0.73 15.87 -23.63
CA PRO A 263 -1.63 14.72 -23.56
C PRO A 263 -2.75 14.87 -22.52
N TRP A 264 -2.55 15.71 -21.51
CA TRP A 264 -3.54 15.98 -20.48
C TRP A 264 -4.65 16.96 -20.92
N GLY A 265 -4.50 17.62 -22.07
CA GLY A 265 -5.59 18.34 -22.74
C GLY A 265 -6.46 17.39 -23.52
N ILE A 266 -7.26 16.56 -22.82
CA ILE A 266 -7.97 15.42 -23.37
C ILE A 266 -9.23 15.85 -24.14
N GLY A 267 -9.37 15.32 -25.33
CA GLY A 267 -10.57 15.39 -26.16
C GLY A 267 -10.50 16.44 -27.24
N SER A 268 -11.07 16.10 -28.39
CA SER A 268 -11.23 16.95 -29.56
C SER A 268 -12.40 16.46 -30.40
N HIS A 269 -12.56 16.97 -31.62
CA HIS A 269 -13.53 16.42 -32.59
C HIS A 269 -13.27 14.94 -32.93
N LEU A 270 -12.10 14.38 -32.56
CA LEU A 270 -11.71 12.98 -32.78
C LEU A 270 -12.15 12.06 -31.64
N GLY A 271 -12.72 12.58 -30.57
CA GLY A 271 -13.20 11.79 -29.43
C GLY A 271 -12.76 12.31 -28.08
N GLY A 272 -13.02 11.51 -27.04
CA GLY A 272 -12.76 11.85 -25.64
C GLY A 272 -12.07 10.72 -24.87
N HIS A 273 -12.50 10.52 -23.62
CA HIS A 273 -11.85 9.59 -22.66
C HIS A 273 -11.98 8.09 -23.00
N LYS A 274 -12.81 7.73 -23.96
CA LYS A 274 -12.94 6.35 -24.47
C LYS A 274 -12.30 6.14 -25.83
N ASP A 275 -11.62 7.17 -26.36
CA ASP A 275 -11.02 7.14 -27.68
C ASP A 275 -9.49 7.24 -27.59
N LEU A 276 -8.81 6.78 -28.63
CA LEU A 276 -7.35 6.79 -28.75
C LEU A 276 -6.91 7.89 -29.73
N HIS A 277 -5.76 8.51 -29.45
CA HIS A 277 -5.13 9.43 -30.39
C HIS A 277 -4.79 8.72 -31.70
N PRO A 278 -5.26 9.16 -32.88
CA PRO A 278 -5.13 8.43 -34.13
C PRO A 278 -3.68 8.14 -34.54
N GLU A 279 -2.75 9.05 -34.24
CA GLU A 279 -1.33 8.87 -34.57
C GLU A 279 -0.66 7.76 -33.73
N LEU A 280 -1.23 7.38 -32.59
CA LEU A 280 -0.75 6.23 -31.80
C LEU A 280 -1.16 4.89 -32.41
N GLY A 281 -2.27 4.84 -33.12
CA GLY A 281 -2.81 3.63 -33.73
C GLY A 281 -4.26 3.37 -33.37
N THR A 282 -4.71 2.16 -33.65
CA THR A 282 -6.09 1.69 -33.44
C THR A 282 -6.29 1.04 -32.07
N LEU A 283 -7.55 0.84 -31.67
CA LEU A 283 -7.89 0.06 -30.48
C LEU A 283 -7.32 -1.38 -30.54
N ALA A 284 -7.31 -1.99 -31.74
CA ALA A 284 -6.70 -3.31 -31.94
C ALA A 284 -5.17 -3.28 -31.67
N ASP A 285 -4.48 -2.25 -32.14
CA ASP A 285 -3.04 -2.08 -31.88
C ASP A 285 -2.78 -1.89 -30.37
N PHE A 286 -3.64 -1.14 -29.67
CA PHE A 286 -3.49 -0.95 -28.22
C PHE A 286 -3.76 -2.24 -27.44
N LYS A 287 -4.83 -3.00 -27.78
CA LYS A 287 -5.08 -4.33 -27.20
C LYS A 287 -3.90 -5.28 -27.44
N GLN A 288 -3.30 -5.24 -28.63
CA GLN A 288 -2.11 -6.05 -28.93
C GLN A 288 -0.90 -5.63 -28.10
N LEU A 289 -0.69 -4.33 -27.88
CA LEU A 289 0.37 -3.84 -26.99
C LEU A 289 0.17 -4.32 -25.55
N VAL A 290 -1.04 -4.20 -25.01
CA VAL A 290 -1.37 -4.69 -23.66
C VAL A 290 -1.11 -6.18 -23.54
N GLN A 291 -1.53 -6.98 -24.51
CA GLN A 291 -1.26 -8.43 -24.51
C GLN A 291 0.25 -8.72 -24.58
N SER A 292 0.98 -8.04 -25.50
CA SER A 292 2.42 -8.24 -25.64
C SER A 292 3.21 -7.83 -24.40
N ALA A 293 2.74 -6.84 -23.65
CA ALA A 293 3.32 -6.46 -22.37
C ALA A 293 3.07 -7.55 -21.31
N ASN A 294 1.83 -8.03 -21.20
CA ASN A 294 1.46 -9.11 -20.25
C ASN A 294 2.27 -10.39 -20.52
N ASP A 295 2.50 -10.75 -21.79
CA ASP A 295 3.31 -11.91 -22.17
C ASP A 295 4.77 -11.81 -21.72
N GLN A 296 5.24 -10.60 -21.43
CA GLN A 296 6.58 -10.31 -20.90
C GLN A 296 6.57 -9.98 -19.40
N GLY A 297 5.45 -10.18 -18.70
CA GLY A 297 5.32 -9.92 -17.27
C GLY A 297 5.17 -8.43 -16.91
N ILE A 298 4.87 -7.59 -17.90
CA ILE A 298 4.66 -6.16 -17.73
C ILE A 298 3.16 -5.86 -17.83
N GLU A 299 2.61 -5.11 -16.87
CA GLU A 299 1.25 -4.56 -17.00
C GLU A 299 1.30 -3.11 -17.47
N ILE A 300 0.41 -2.77 -18.39
CA ILE A 300 0.25 -1.37 -18.79
C ILE A 300 -0.55 -0.64 -17.73
N ALA A 301 0.03 0.43 -17.18
CA ALA A 301 -0.66 1.41 -16.36
C ALA A 301 -1.10 2.58 -17.24
N MET A 302 -2.38 2.91 -17.18
CA MET A 302 -2.96 3.99 -17.97
C MET A 302 -3.21 5.21 -17.11
N ASP A 303 -2.97 6.41 -17.65
CA ASP A 303 -3.35 7.65 -16.98
C ASP A 303 -4.87 7.81 -16.94
N PHE A 304 -5.39 8.22 -15.80
CA PHE A 304 -6.81 8.52 -15.61
C PHE A 304 -6.95 9.97 -15.14
N ALA A 305 -6.98 10.88 -16.11
CA ALA A 305 -7.08 12.31 -15.90
C ALA A 305 -8.52 12.80 -16.15
N LEU A 306 -9.21 13.21 -15.08
CA LEU A 306 -10.59 13.69 -15.15
C LEU A 306 -10.65 15.19 -15.39
N GLN A 307 -10.38 15.55 -16.65
CA GLN A 307 -10.42 16.91 -17.17
C GLN A 307 -10.61 16.87 -18.68
N ALA A 308 -11.01 17.96 -19.30
CA ALA A 308 -11.34 18.02 -20.72
C ALA A 308 -10.67 19.20 -21.41
N ALA A 309 -10.32 19.03 -22.68
CA ALA A 309 -9.97 20.18 -23.53
C ALA A 309 -11.25 21.01 -23.85
N PRO A 310 -11.12 22.29 -24.25
CA PRO A 310 -12.26 23.13 -24.59
C PRO A 310 -13.13 22.60 -25.74
N ASP A 311 -12.56 21.80 -26.63
CA ASP A 311 -13.23 21.15 -27.74
C ASP A 311 -13.60 19.66 -27.49
N HIS A 312 -13.49 19.19 -26.25
CA HIS A 312 -13.98 17.86 -25.86
C HIS A 312 -15.49 17.72 -26.16
N PRO A 313 -15.97 16.57 -26.66
CA PRO A 313 -17.39 16.33 -26.93
C PRO A 313 -18.33 16.69 -25.77
N TRP A 314 -17.93 16.43 -24.53
CA TRP A 314 -18.74 16.75 -23.34
C TRP A 314 -19.05 18.23 -23.18
N VAL A 315 -18.18 19.14 -23.64
CA VAL A 315 -18.43 20.59 -23.52
C VAL A 315 -19.71 21.01 -24.27
N LYS A 316 -20.01 20.31 -25.37
CA LYS A 316 -21.26 20.56 -26.16
C LYS A 316 -22.41 19.70 -25.69
N GLN A 317 -22.17 18.45 -25.28
CA GLN A 317 -23.21 17.48 -24.92
C GLN A 317 -23.71 17.70 -23.50
N HIS A 318 -22.81 18.11 -22.57
CA HIS A 318 -23.05 18.27 -21.15
C HIS A 318 -22.39 19.56 -20.62
N PRO A 319 -22.84 20.74 -21.10
CA PRO A 319 -22.25 22.01 -20.67
C PRO A 319 -22.33 22.24 -19.16
N GLU A 320 -23.32 21.62 -18.49
CA GLU A 320 -23.53 21.62 -17.04
C GLU A 320 -22.42 20.89 -16.25
N TRP A 321 -21.59 20.08 -16.89
CA TRP A 321 -20.46 19.42 -16.27
C TRP A 321 -19.21 20.31 -16.17
N PHE A 322 -19.33 21.59 -16.62
CA PHE A 322 -18.26 22.59 -16.59
C PHE A 322 -18.75 23.84 -15.86
N LYS A 323 -17.82 24.53 -15.20
CA LYS A 323 -18.14 25.76 -14.49
C LYS A 323 -18.02 26.97 -15.40
N TRP A 324 -19.16 27.60 -15.67
CA TRP A 324 -19.24 28.81 -16.48
C TRP A 324 -19.01 30.05 -15.61
N ARG A 325 -18.25 31.00 -16.14
CA ARG A 325 -18.03 32.31 -15.53
C ARG A 325 -19.12 33.31 -15.96
N PRO A 326 -19.28 34.43 -15.20
CA PRO A 326 -20.30 35.43 -15.55
C PRO A 326 -20.14 36.06 -16.93
N ASP A 327 -18.90 36.05 -17.48
CA ASP A 327 -18.61 36.56 -18.83
C ASP A 327 -18.91 35.56 -19.95
N GLY A 328 -19.47 34.40 -19.63
CA GLY A 328 -19.80 33.33 -20.57
C GLY A 328 -18.60 32.46 -20.96
N SER A 329 -17.41 32.64 -20.36
CA SER A 329 -16.28 31.74 -20.52
C SER A 329 -16.37 30.53 -19.58
N ILE A 330 -15.75 29.42 -19.97
CA ILE A 330 -15.60 28.26 -19.09
C ILE A 330 -14.33 28.43 -18.24
N GLN A 331 -14.43 28.06 -16.96
CA GLN A 331 -13.27 28.08 -16.07
C GLN A 331 -12.23 27.05 -16.54
N TYR A 332 -11.00 27.47 -16.80
CA TYR A 332 -9.87 26.60 -17.09
C TYR A 332 -9.07 26.27 -15.81
N ALA A 333 -8.22 25.25 -15.89
CA ALA A 333 -7.33 24.87 -14.80
C ALA A 333 -6.26 25.93 -14.57
N GLU A 334 -6.04 26.31 -13.32
CA GLU A 334 -5.01 27.28 -12.95
C GLU A 334 -4.48 27.00 -11.54
N ASN A 335 -3.20 27.33 -11.34
CA ASN A 335 -2.58 27.46 -10.03
C ASN A 335 -1.79 28.79 -10.09
N PRO A 336 -2.46 29.91 -9.76
CA PRO A 336 -1.92 31.23 -10.01
C PRO A 336 -0.48 31.41 -9.52
N PRO A 337 0.41 32.00 -10.34
CA PRO A 337 0.13 32.63 -11.65
C PRO A 337 0.09 31.67 -12.85
N LYS A 338 0.28 30.34 -12.67
CA LYS A 338 0.26 29.35 -13.76
C LYS A 338 -1.16 29.16 -14.30
N LYS A 339 -1.29 29.11 -15.64
CA LYS A 339 -2.56 28.94 -16.36
C LYS A 339 -2.45 27.80 -17.35
N TYR A 340 -3.49 26.96 -17.39
CA TYR A 340 -3.61 25.81 -18.29
C TYR A 340 -4.92 25.93 -19.08
N GLN A 341 -4.93 26.85 -20.08
CA GLN A 341 -6.14 27.19 -20.83
C GLN A 341 -6.62 26.05 -21.73
N ASP A 342 -5.75 25.08 -22.01
CA ASP A 342 -6.04 23.83 -22.72
C ASP A 342 -6.76 22.78 -21.88
N ILE A 343 -6.98 23.05 -20.59
CA ILE A 343 -7.58 22.11 -19.62
C ILE A 343 -8.76 22.77 -18.90
N LEU A 344 -9.93 22.17 -19.03
CA LEU A 344 -11.14 22.51 -18.30
C LEU A 344 -11.36 21.49 -17.17
N PRO A 345 -11.33 21.90 -15.89
CA PRO A 345 -11.71 21.04 -14.80
C PRO A 345 -13.18 20.59 -14.89
N ILE A 346 -13.44 19.35 -14.51
CA ILE A 346 -14.80 18.85 -14.35
C ILE A 346 -15.43 19.50 -13.11
N TYR A 347 -16.67 19.94 -13.24
CA TYR A 347 -17.45 20.58 -12.18
C TYR A 347 -18.27 19.52 -11.41
N PHE A 348 -17.72 19.03 -10.30
CA PHE A 348 -18.34 17.97 -9.50
C PHE A 348 -19.55 18.41 -8.69
N GLU A 349 -19.75 19.72 -8.47
CA GLU A 349 -20.92 20.30 -7.80
C GLU A 349 -22.10 20.56 -8.76
N THR A 350 -22.04 20.03 -9.97
CA THR A 350 -23.13 20.13 -10.95
C THR A 350 -24.41 19.49 -10.40
N PRO A 351 -25.60 20.04 -10.67
CA PRO A 351 -26.87 19.37 -10.35
C PRO A 351 -27.01 17.99 -11.00
N ASP A 352 -26.35 17.78 -12.14
CA ASP A 352 -26.32 16.51 -12.89
C ASP A 352 -25.15 15.57 -12.41
N TRP A 353 -24.74 15.68 -11.15
CA TRP A 353 -23.60 14.96 -10.61
C TRP A 353 -23.68 13.42 -10.78
N LYS A 354 -24.92 12.87 -10.76
CA LYS A 354 -25.08 11.43 -10.87
C LYS A 354 -24.76 10.91 -12.26
N ALA A 355 -25.26 11.55 -13.32
CA ALA A 355 -24.94 11.20 -14.70
C ALA A 355 -23.44 11.42 -14.99
N LEU A 356 -22.87 12.49 -14.46
CA LEU A 356 -21.43 12.73 -14.53
C LEU A 356 -20.63 11.57 -13.89
N TRP A 357 -20.96 11.17 -12.66
CA TRP A 357 -20.25 10.10 -11.97
C TRP A 357 -20.39 8.76 -12.71
N ASP A 358 -21.61 8.44 -13.20
CA ASP A 358 -21.87 7.22 -13.98
C ASP A 358 -21.06 7.20 -15.29
N GLU A 359 -20.90 8.35 -15.97
CA GLU A 359 -20.07 8.44 -17.18
C GLU A 359 -18.58 8.29 -16.85
N LEU A 360 -18.07 8.91 -15.78
CA LEU A 360 -16.69 8.76 -15.35
C LEU A 360 -16.36 7.32 -14.95
N LEU A 361 -17.28 6.64 -14.27
CA LEU A 361 -17.17 5.20 -13.98
C LEU A 361 -17.17 4.38 -15.28
N SER A 362 -18.06 4.70 -16.22
CA SER A 362 -18.11 4.05 -17.53
C SER A 362 -16.82 4.20 -18.32
N CYS A 363 -16.15 5.36 -18.23
CA CYS A 363 -14.82 5.55 -18.83
C CYS A 363 -13.78 4.60 -18.22
N CYS A 364 -13.74 4.48 -16.89
CA CYS A 364 -12.83 3.56 -16.23
C CYS A 364 -13.10 2.10 -16.60
N LEU A 365 -14.35 1.67 -16.50
CA LEU A 365 -14.76 0.30 -16.83
C LEU A 365 -14.54 -0.04 -18.30
N TYR A 366 -14.69 0.88 -19.23
CA TYR A 366 -14.39 0.67 -20.64
C TYR A 366 -12.94 0.18 -20.83
N TRP A 367 -11.97 0.84 -20.23
CA TRP A 367 -10.57 0.44 -20.35
C TRP A 367 -10.27 -0.88 -19.62
N VAL A 368 -10.96 -1.14 -18.52
CA VAL A 368 -10.85 -2.42 -17.79
C VAL A 368 -11.44 -3.58 -18.61
N GLU A 369 -12.66 -3.42 -19.13
CA GLU A 369 -13.43 -4.51 -19.73
C GLU A 369 -13.06 -4.73 -21.20
N GLU A 370 -12.87 -3.64 -21.97
CA GLU A 370 -12.58 -3.73 -23.41
C GLU A 370 -11.10 -3.97 -23.71
N VAL A 371 -10.19 -3.39 -22.90
CA VAL A 371 -8.76 -3.40 -23.21
C VAL A 371 -7.97 -4.31 -22.25
N GLY A 372 -8.50 -4.53 -21.06
CA GLY A 372 -7.83 -5.33 -20.05
C GLY A 372 -6.87 -4.53 -19.16
N ILE A 373 -7.01 -3.22 -19.09
CA ILE A 373 -6.23 -2.40 -18.15
C ILE A 373 -6.59 -2.78 -16.72
N ARG A 374 -5.56 -2.95 -15.88
CA ARG A 374 -5.70 -3.33 -14.47
C ARG A 374 -5.03 -2.36 -13.52
N VAL A 375 -4.33 -1.36 -14.05
CA VAL A 375 -3.61 -0.35 -13.27
C VAL A 375 -3.89 1.02 -13.83
N PHE A 376 -4.29 1.95 -12.97
CA PHE A 376 -4.48 3.36 -13.32
C PHE A 376 -3.58 4.23 -12.46
N ARG A 377 -2.88 5.17 -13.10
CA ARG A 377 -2.30 6.33 -12.43
C ARG A 377 -3.29 7.47 -12.56
N VAL A 378 -3.73 8.02 -11.45
CA VAL A 378 -4.76 9.05 -11.43
C VAL A 378 -4.13 10.41 -11.28
N ASP A 379 -4.39 11.27 -12.27
CA ASP A 379 -3.87 12.63 -12.35
C ASP A 379 -4.56 13.57 -11.36
N ASN A 380 -3.78 14.26 -10.53
CA ASN A 380 -4.26 15.29 -9.60
C ASN A 380 -5.56 14.93 -8.85
N PRO A 381 -5.69 13.75 -8.19
CA PRO A 381 -6.93 13.35 -7.54
C PRO A 381 -7.34 14.27 -6.38
N HIS A 382 -6.38 14.99 -5.80
CA HIS A 382 -6.63 15.92 -4.69
C HIS A 382 -7.44 17.16 -5.09
N THR A 383 -7.66 17.37 -6.38
CA THR A 383 -8.50 18.45 -6.93
C THR A 383 -9.94 18.02 -7.19
N LYS A 384 -10.32 16.81 -6.84
CA LYS A 384 -11.64 16.20 -7.00
C LYS A 384 -12.16 15.70 -5.65
N PRO A 385 -13.51 15.51 -5.48
CA PRO A 385 -14.08 15.11 -4.20
C PRO A 385 -13.63 13.71 -3.74
N PHE A 386 -13.25 13.58 -2.48
CA PHE A 386 -12.84 12.29 -1.90
C PHE A 386 -13.94 11.23 -1.96
N HIS A 387 -15.19 11.63 -1.77
CA HIS A 387 -16.34 10.72 -1.84
C HIS A 387 -16.57 10.15 -3.25
N PHE A 388 -16.32 10.95 -4.28
CA PHE A 388 -16.33 10.47 -5.65
C PHE A 388 -15.31 9.35 -5.85
N TRP A 389 -14.05 9.56 -5.42
CA TRP A 389 -13.01 8.56 -5.54
C TRP A 389 -13.32 7.28 -4.76
N ALA A 390 -13.80 7.42 -3.52
CA ALA A 390 -14.17 6.27 -2.70
C ALA A 390 -15.27 5.45 -3.38
N TRP A 391 -16.29 6.11 -3.92
CA TRP A 391 -17.37 5.48 -4.66
C TRP A 391 -16.88 4.81 -5.96
N LEU A 392 -16.15 5.53 -6.82
CA LEU A 392 -15.67 5.01 -8.11
C LEU A 392 -14.81 3.76 -7.92
N MET A 393 -13.85 3.81 -6.99
CA MET A 393 -12.98 2.66 -6.73
C MET A 393 -13.73 1.48 -6.12
N ALA A 394 -14.75 1.73 -5.31
CA ALA A 394 -15.62 0.68 -4.77
C ALA A 394 -16.43 -0.01 -5.88
N GLU A 395 -17.05 0.77 -6.79
CA GLU A 395 -17.82 0.26 -7.92
C GLU A 395 -16.92 -0.56 -8.89
N VAL A 396 -15.74 -0.06 -9.20
CA VAL A 396 -14.80 -0.80 -10.05
C VAL A 396 -14.37 -2.11 -9.37
N ARG A 397 -13.97 -2.08 -8.10
CA ARG A 397 -13.52 -3.28 -7.38
C ARG A 397 -14.62 -4.29 -7.08
N ALA A 398 -15.87 -3.85 -7.01
CA ALA A 398 -17.01 -4.77 -6.89
C ALA A 398 -17.11 -5.73 -8.08
N LYS A 399 -16.68 -5.29 -9.27
CA LYS A 399 -16.65 -6.10 -10.50
C LYS A 399 -15.26 -6.66 -10.80
N HIS A 400 -14.22 -5.87 -10.54
CA HIS A 400 -12.83 -6.11 -10.88
C HIS A 400 -11.92 -5.86 -9.68
N PRO A 401 -11.91 -6.76 -8.67
CA PRO A 401 -11.14 -6.57 -7.44
C PRO A 401 -9.62 -6.52 -7.67
N GLU A 402 -9.16 -6.91 -8.83
CA GLU A 402 -7.75 -6.87 -9.24
C GLU A 402 -7.26 -5.50 -9.71
N VAL A 403 -8.16 -4.50 -9.91
CA VAL A 403 -7.79 -3.17 -10.40
C VAL A 403 -7.14 -2.33 -9.31
N LEU A 404 -6.01 -1.71 -9.66
CA LEU A 404 -5.19 -0.88 -8.78
C LEU A 404 -5.20 0.58 -9.22
N PHE A 405 -5.12 1.49 -8.24
CA PHE A 405 -5.10 2.94 -8.47
C PHE A 405 -3.92 3.59 -7.74
N LEU A 406 -3.06 4.28 -8.49
CA LEU A 406 -1.96 5.09 -7.97
C LEU A 406 -2.37 6.57 -7.98
N ALA A 407 -2.38 7.22 -6.82
CA ALA A 407 -2.69 8.65 -6.69
C ALA A 407 -1.46 9.51 -6.97
N GLU A 408 -1.51 10.33 -8.02
CA GLU A 408 -0.54 11.41 -8.21
C GLU A 408 -1.02 12.67 -7.51
N ALA A 409 -0.50 12.91 -6.32
CA ALA A 409 -0.96 14.01 -5.48
C ALA A 409 0.19 14.62 -4.67
N PHE A 410 0.90 15.56 -5.28
CA PHE A 410 1.91 16.36 -4.58
C PHE A 410 1.25 17.52 -3.86
N THR A 411 0.68 17.24 -2.69
CA THR A 411 -0.11 18.18 -1.90
C THR A 411 0.17 18.02 -0.40
N ARG A 412 -0.58 18.68 0.45
CA ARG A 412 -0.40 18.65 1.91
C ARG A 412 -0.54 17.20 2.46
N PRO A 413 0.25 16.79 3.47
CA PRO A 413 0.29 15.42 3.96
C PRO A 413 -1.10 14.84 4.30
N LYS A 414 -1.94 15.60 5.01
CA LYS A 414 -3.29 15.15 5.39
C LYS A 414 -4.20 14.86 4.19
N ILE A 415 -4.02 15.60 3.09
CA ILE A 415 -4.77 15.36 1.86
C ILE A 415 -4.30 14.07 1.18
N MET A 416 -2.98 13.83 1.12
CA MET A 416 -2.42 12.57 0.60
C MET A 416 -2.89 11.37 1.43
N GLN A 417 -2.86 11.49 2.75
CA GLN A 417 -3.39 10.48 3.67
C GLN A 417 -4.89 10.22 3.44
N GLN A 418 -5.68 11.28 3.23
CA GLN A 418 -7.12 11.16 2.98
C GLN A 418 -7.40 10.42 1.66
N LEU A 419 -6.63 10.68 0.59
CA LEU A 419 -6.73 9.91 -0.65
C LEU A 419 -6.43 8.43 -0.42
N ALA A 420 -5.37 8.11 0.32
CA ALA A 420 -5.05 6.73 0.65
C ALA A 420 -6.19 6.06 1.44
N LYS A 421 -6.77 6.74 2.45
CA LYS A 421 -7.94 6.28 3.20
C LYS A 421 -9.17 6.08 2.32
N SER A 422 -9.35 6.92 1.29
CA SER A 422 -10.47 6.83 0.35
C SER A 422 -10.39 5.62 -0.60
N GLY A 423 -9.29 4.84 -0.56
CA GLY A 423 -9.19 3.59 -1.31
C GLY A 423 -8.09 3.53 -2.37
N TYR A 424 -7.28 4.59 -2.57
CA TYR A 424 -6.14 4.51 -3.47
C TYR A 424 -5.16 3.42 -3.03
N THR A 425 -4.74 2.58 -3.97
CA THR A 425 -3.83 1.45 -3.73
C THR A 425 -2.46 1.93 -3.27
N GLN A 426 -1.91 2.90 -3.99
CA GLN A 426 -0.58 3.49 -3.79
C GLN A 426 -0.67 5.02 -3.94
N GLY A 427 0.32 5.73 -3.43
CA GLY A 427 0.45 7.17 -3.61
C GLY A 427 1.87 7.61 -3.90
N TYR A 428 2.02 8.62 -4.76
CA TYR A 428 3.26 9.38 -4.85
C TYR A 428 3.60 10.00 -3.50
N THR A 429 4.84 10.44 -3.32
CA THR A 429 5.39 10.80 -2.01
C THR A 429 6.30 12.01 -2.09
N TYR A 430 6.77 12.47 -0.94
CA TYR A 430 7.79 13.52 -0.85
C TYR A 430 9.23 13.01 -1.01
N PHE A 431 9.44 11.73 -1.38
CA PHE A 431 10.76 11.14 -1.60
C PHE A 431 11.66 12.05 -2.45
N THR A 432 11.12 12.59 -3.53
CA THR A 432 11.82 13.46 -4.49
C THR A 432 12.54 14.62 -3.80
N TRP A 433 11.96 15.20 -2.75
CA TRP A 433 12.49 16.37 -2.03
C TRP A 433 13.17 16.04 -0.70
N ARG A 434 13.34 14.78 -0.34
CA ARG A 434 14.12 14.37 0.81
C ARG A 434 15.55 14.10 0.34
N THR A 435 16.44 15.09 0.51
CA THR A 435 17.75 15.12 -0.15
C THR A 435 18.93 14.88 0.77
N ASP A 436 18.71 14.80 2.09
CA ASP A 436 19.71 14.47 3.07
C ASP A 436 19.30 13.27 3.95
N LYS A 437 20.27 12.70 4.68
CA LYS A 437 20.09 11.54 5.55
C LYS A 437 18.99 11.75 6.58
N HIS A 438 18.97 12.91 7.25
CA HIS A 438 18.02 13.18 8.34
C HIS A 438 16.58 13.22 7.82
N GLN A 439 16.33 14.05 6.80
CA GLN A 439 15.00 14.17 6.19
C GLN A 439 14.49 12.83 5.63
N MET A 440 15.38 12.04 5.02
CA MET A 440 15.01 10.74 4.45
C MET A 440 14.65 9.74 5.56
N THR A 441 15.47 9.67 6.61
CA THR A 441 15.24 8.77 7.75
C THR A 441 13.94 9.12 8.47
N GLU A 442 13.72 10.42 8.77
CA GLU A 442 12.50 10.89 9.41
C GLU A 442 11.25 10.54 8.57
N TYR A 443 11.29 10.83 7.28
CA TYR A 443 10.16 10.59 6.38
C TYR A 443 9.82 9.10 6.23
N VAL A 444 10.82 8.25 6.04
CA VAL A 444 10.59 6.80 5.94
C VAL A 444 10.11 6.24 7.29
N THR A 445 10.63 6.73 8.41
CA THR A 445 10.17 6.34 9.75
C THR A 445 8.70 6.73 9.96
N GLU A 446 8.31 7.93 9.55
CA GLU A 446 6.90 8.35 9.59
C GLU A 446 6.00 7.39 8.81
N LEU A 447 6.37 7.04 7.57
CA LEU A 447 5.60 6.15 6.70
C LEU A 447 5.48 4.72 7.24
N THR A 448 6.53 4.21 7.91
CA THR A 448 6.65 2.79 8.26
C THR A 448 6.36 2.48 9.73
N GLN A 449 6.46 3.48 10.63
CA GLN A 449 6.28 3.27 12.07
C GLN A 449 5.01 3.93 12.64
N SER A 450 4.36 4.82 11.86
CA SER A 450 3.08 5.40 12.25
C SER A 450 1.89 4.55 11.77
N LEU A 451 0.67 4.96 12.13
CA LEU A 451 -0.55 4.33 11.63
C LEU A 451 -0.67 4.36 10.10
N GLN A 452 0.10 5.22 9.42
CA GLN A 452 0.12 5.29 7.95
C GLN A 452 0.48 3.95 7.30
N LYS A 453 1.30 3.13 7.94
CA LYS A 453 1.68 1.78 7.46
C LYS A 453 0.47 0.87 7.17
N GLU A 454 -0.67 1.13 7.81
CA GLU A 454 -1.87 0.30 7.68
C GLU A 454 -2.70 0.64 6.42
N TYR A 455 -2.55 1.86 5.88
CA TYR A 455 -3.39 2.32 4.77
C TYR A 455 -2.66 3.05 3.64
N PHE A 456 -1.46 3.57 3.86
CA PHE A 456 -0.69 4.30 2.86
C PHE A 456 0.45 3.43 2.33
N ARG A 457 0.41 3.04 1.06
CA ARG A 457 1.52 2.36 0.39
C ARG A 457 2.27 3.38 -0.46
N PRO A 458 3.47 3.79 -0.04
CA PRO A 458 4.26 4.76 -0.79
C PRO A 458 4.78 4.18 -2.10
N ASN A 459 4.81 5.01 -3.14
CA ASN A 459 5.49 4.74 -4.40
C ASN A 459 6.55 5.83 -4.61
N PHE A 460 7.84 5.46 -4.59
CA PHE A 460 8.95 6.41 -4.63
C PHE A 460 9.41 6.66 -6.06
N TRP A 461 9.42 7.93 -6.45
CA TRP A 461 9.84 8.39 -7.77
C TRP A 461 10.97 9.41 -7.64
N PRO A 462 12.17 9.18 -8.23
CA PRO A 462 13.24 10.17 -8.22
C PRO A 462 12.95 11.36 -9.14
N ASN A 463 12.17 11.15 -10.20
CA ASN A 463 11.72 12.17 -11.15
C ASN A 463 10.36 11.83 -11.73
N THR A 464 9.69 12.81 -12.33
CA THR A 464 8.47 12.64 -13.15
C THR A 464 8.54 13.60 -14.32
N PRO A 465 7.67 13.51 -15.34
CA PRO A 465 7.63 14.50 -16.43
C PRO A 465 7.40 15.95 -15.98
N ASP A 466 6.78 16.13 -14.82
CA ASP A 466 6.51 17.45 -14.22
C ASP A 466 7.58 17.89 -13.22
N ILE A 467 8.49 16.99 -12.82
CA ILE A 467 9.45 17.24 -11.74
C ILE A 467 10.84 16.80 -12.16
N ASN A 468 11.66 17.79 -12.49
CA ASN A 468 13.11 17.70 -12.62
C ASN A 468 13.72 18.32 -11.34
N PRO A 469 13.94 17.54 -10.27
CA PRO A 469 14.28 18.10 -8.97
C PRO A 469 15.66 18.77 -9.01
N PHE A 470 15.83 19.86 -8.26
CA PHE A 470 17.04 20.68 -8.26
C PHE A 470 18.32 19.86 -8.07
N HIS A 471 18.30 18.83 -7.23
CA HIS A 471 19.48 18.00 -6.97
C HIS A 471 19.85 17.06 -8.13
N LEU A 472 18.98 16.88 -9.13
CA LEU A 472 19.28 16.13 -10.36
C LEU A 472 19.69 17.03 -11.52
N GLN A 473 19.42 18.34 -11.43
CA GLN A 473 19.77 19.29 -12.49
C GLN A 473 21.30 19.45 -12.60
N GLY A 474 21.87 19.00 -13.72
CA GLY A 474 23.32 18.98 -13.93
C GLY A 474 24.09 17.99 -13.02
N ALA A 475 23.41 17.08 -12.35
CA ALA A 475 24.02 16.11 -11.47
C ALA A 475 24.81 15.04 -12.23
N ASN A 476 25.81 14.48 -11.55
CA ASN A 476 26.61 13.39 -12.08
C ASN A 476 25.89 12.03 -11.97
N GLU A 477 26.50 11.00 -12.54
CA GLU A 477 26.01 9.63 -12.54
C GLU A 477 25.82 9.07 -11.11
N SER A 478 26.70 9.43 -10.19
CA SER A 478 26.65 8.99 -8.78
C SER A 478 25.35 9.44 -8.10
N MET A 479 24.93 10.68 -8.31
CA MET A 479 23.67 11.21 -7.76
C MET A 479 22.46 10.44 -8.32
N HIS A 480 22.39 10.23 -9.63
CA HIS A 480 21.30 9.45 -10.24
C HIS A 480 21.25 8.03 -9.67
N LEU A 481 22.40 7.37 -9.54
CA LEU A 481 22.50 6.01 -8.99
C LEU A 481 22.08 5.93 -7.52
N SER A 482 22.53 6.88 -6.67
CA SER A 482 22.14 6.94 -5.26
C SER A 482 20.63 7.14 -5.11
N ARG A 483 20.04 8.07 -5.89
CA ARG A 483 18.62 8.37 -5.81
C ARG A 483 17.76 7.22 -6.29
N TYR A 484 18.13 6.55 -7.39
CA TYR A 484 17.42 5.35 -7.84
C TYR A 484 17.51 4.22 -6.83
N PHE A 485 18.71 3.96 -6.30
CA PHE A 485 18.93 2.94 -5.28
C PHE A 485 18.05 3.18 -4.04
N MET A 486 18.03 4.39 -3.51
CA MET A 486 17.18 4.74 -2.36
C MET A 486 15.69 4.56 -2.69
N ALA A 487 15.23 5.02 -3.85
CA ALA A 487 13.82 4.84 -4.25
C ALA A 487 13.44 3.35 -4.31
N ALA A 488 14.31 2.54 -4.88
CA ALA A 488 14.08 1.12 -5.16
C ALA A 488 14.22 0.20 -3.93
N THR A 489 14.94 0.63 -2.87
CA THR A 489 15.22 -0.24 -1.71
C THR A 489 14.56 0.24 -0.41
N LEU A 490 14.25 1.53 -0.26
CA LEU A 490 13.47 2.05 0.86
C LEU A 490 11.98 1.73 0.73
N SER A 491 11.44 1.78 -0.48
CA SER A 491 10.04 1.43 -0.77
C SER A 491 9.94 0.18 -1.61
N SER A 492 8.93 -0.63 -1.36
CA SER A 492 8.59 -1.79 -2.19
C SER A 492 7.93 -1.40 -3.53
N ASN A 493 7.35 -0.20 -3.63
CA ASN A 493 6.87 0.36 -4.88
C ASN A 493 7.77 1.53 -5.30
N THR A 494 8.26 1.48 -6.52
CA THR A 494 9.13 2.52 -7.07
C THR A 494 8.83 2.72 -8.54
N GLY A 495 9.08 3.92 -9.04
CA GLY A 495 8.94 4.24 -10.46
C GLY A 495 9.98 5.25 -10.91
N VAL A 496 10.14 5.36 -12.22
CA VAL A 496 11.05 6.30 -12.85
C VAL A 496 10.49 6.79 -14.19
N TYR A 497 10.64 8.07 -14.47
CA TYR A 497 10.47 8.61 -15.82
C TYR A 497 11.72 8.28 -16.62
N GLY A 498 11.63 7.18 -17.38
CA GLY A 498 12.73 6.33 -17.80
C GLY A 498 13.77 6.95 -18.73
N PRO A 499 13.48 7.27 -20.00
CA PRO A 499 14.53 7.70 -20.95
C PRO A 499 15.30 8.92 -20.44
N VAL A 500 14.60 9.86 -19.85
CA VAL A 500 15.17 11.09 -19.27
C VAL A 500 16.13 10.77 -18.14
N TYR A 501 15.76 9.84 -17.26
CA TYR A 501 16.57 9.48 -16.10
C TYR A 501 17.82 8.67 -16.49
N GLU A 502 17.62 7.61 -17.26
CA GLU A 502 18.72 6.73 -17.66
C GLU A 502 19.75 7.40 -18.58
N MET A 503 19.32 8.40 -19.37
CA MET A 503 20.20 9.21 -20.21
C MET A 503 20.72 10.49 -19.53
N MET A 504 20.37 10.69 -18.26
CA MET A 504 20.74 11.88 -17.47
C MET A 504 20.35 13.21 -18.13
N VAL A 505 19.20 13.27 -18.81
CA VAL A 505 18.70 14.50 -19.38
C VAL A 505 18.07 15.32 -18.26
N SER A 506 18.78 16.37 -17.84
CA SER A 506 18.40 17.19 -16.69
C SER A 506 18.35 18.69 -16.95
N ASP A 507 18.41 19.10 -18.24
CA ASP A 507 18.25 20.50 -18.62
C ASP A 507 16.91 21.01 -18.10
N ALA A 508 16.96 22.12 -17.37
CA ALA A 508 15.82 22.66 -16.67
C ALA A 508 15.44 24.06 -17.15
N VAL A 509 14.18 24.40 -17.02
CA VAL A 509 13.74 25.81 -17.13
C VAL A 509 14.38 26.58 -15.96
N PRO A 510 15.08 27.71 -16.23
CA PRO A 510 15.84 28.41 -15.20
C PRO A 510 15.03 28.70 -13.93
N GLY A 511 15.56 28.26 -12.78
CA GLY A 511 14.95 28.48 -11.46
C GLY A 511 13.70 27.64 -11.18
N ARG A 512 13.41 26.60 -11.97
CA ARG A 512 12.26 25.71 -11.81
C ARG A 512 12.67 24.25 -11.81
N GLU A 513 11.84 23.42 -11.19
CA GLU A 513 11.95 21.96 -11.27
C GLU A 513 11.17 21.41 -12.48
N GLU A 514 11.32 22.04 -13.64
CA GLU A 514 10.66 21.68 -14.90
C GLU A 514 11.71 21.39 -15.97
N TYR A 515 11.53 20.32 -16.74
CA TYR A 515 12.41 20.00 -17.86
C TYR A 515 12.30 21.03 -18.99
N MET A 516 13.45 21.45 -19.54
CA MET A 516 13.51 22.17 -20.81
C MET A 516 13.17 21.20 -21.95
N ASP A 517 12.40 21.68 -22.94
CA ASP A 517 11.92 20.88 -24.07
C ASP A 517 11.20 19.57 -23.63
N SER A 518 10.37 19.69 -22.59
CA SER A 518 9.64 18.56 -22.00
C SER A 518 8.80 17.82 -23.04
N GLU A 519 8.82 16.48 -22.97
CA GLU A 519 7.93 15.60 -23.74
C GLU A 519 6.45 15.88 -23.52
N LYS A 520 6.09 16.55 -22.44
CA LYS A 520 4.73 17.01 -22.18
C LYS A 520 4.20 17.93 -23.30
N TYR A 521 5.08 18.59 -24.03
CA TYR A 521 4.73 19.56 -25.07
C TYR A 521 5.39 19.30 -26.44
N ALA A 522 6.27 18.30 -26.52
CA ALA A 522 6.99 17.98 -27.74
C ALA A 522 7.21 16.47 -27.90
N VAL A 523 7.40 16.03 -29.14
CA VAL A 523 7.90 14.69 -29.41
C VAL A 523 9.43 14.72 -29.25
N ARG A 524 9.96 13.80 -28.45
CA ARG A 524 11.39 13.57 -28.30
C ARG A 524 11.80 12.35 -29.11
N HIS A 525 13.06 12.27 -29.47
CA HIS A 525 13.65 11.08 -30.05
C HIS A 525 14.65 10.50 -29.05
N TRP A 526 14.43 9.24 -28.70
CA TRP A 526 15.28 8.51 -27.77
C TRP A 526 16.02 7.38 -28.50
N ASP A 527 17.30 7.18 -28.18
CA ASP A 527 18.02 5.97 -28.58
C ASP A 527 17.64 4.84 -27.60
N TRP A 528 16.63 4.05 -27.98
CA TRP A 528 16.15 2.93 -27.18
C TRP A 528 17.15 1.78 -27.04
N ASN A 529 18.25 1.80 -27.80
CA ASN A 529 19.35 0.85 -27.66
C ASN A 529 20.47 1.39 -26.77
N PHE A 530 20.33 2.62 -26.26
CA PHE A 530 21.29 3.23 -25.38
C PHE A 530 21.46 2.41 -24.09
N GLU A 531 22.71 2.13 -23.77
CA GLU A 531 23.09 1.43 -22.56
C GLU A 531 24.24 2.19 -21.87
N ASN A 532 24.12 2.40 -20.60
CA ASN A 532 25.16 3.01 -19.77
C ASN A 532 25.17 2.32 -18.40
N LYS A 533 26.01 2.81 -17.51
CA LYS A 533 26.12 2.26 -16.17
C LYS A 533 24.84 2.41 -15.35
N ILE A 534 24.04 3.48 -15.58
CA ILE A 534 22.76 3.67 -14.89
C ILE A 534 21.80 2.55 -15.30
N THR A 535 21.60 2.29 -16.60
CA THR A 535 20.72 1.23 -17.09
C THR A 535 21.12 -0.15 -16.55
N VAL A 536 22.44 -0.44 -16.54
CA VAL A 536 22.99 -1.71 -16.04
C VAL A 536 22.75 -1.86 -14.54
N LEU A 537 23.00 -0.83 -13.74
CA LEU A 537 22.81 -0.90 -12.29
C LEU A 537 21.34 -0.87 -11.89
N MET A 538 20.49 -0.10 -12.58
CA MET A 538 19.03 -0.16 -12.42
C MET A 538 18.52 -1.60 -12.65
N SER A 539 18.97 -2.26 -13.71
CA SER A 539 18.60 -3.65 -13.99
C SER A 539 19.04 -4.60 -12.86
N LYS A 540 20.25 -4.46 -12.33
CA LYS A 540 20.74 -5.27 -11.21
C LYS A 540 19.93 -5.03 -9.93
N ILE A 541 19.64 -3.77 -9.61
CA ILE A 541 18.83 -3.39 -8.44
C ILE A 541 17.42 -3.98 -8.57
N ASN A 542 16.78 -3.84 -9.73
CA ASN A 542 15.43 -4.35 -9.96
C ASN A 542 15.39 -5.88 -9.85
N ARG A 543 16.36 -6.59 -10.41
CA ARG A 543 16.47 -8.06 -10.26
C ARG A 543 16.65 -8.44 -8.78
N ALA A 544 17.54 -7.77 -8.06
CA ALA A 544 17.72 -8.00 -6.62
C ALA A 544 16.40 -7.79 -5.84
N ARG A 545 15.57 -6.82 -6.22
CA ARG A 545 14.25 -6.60 -5.61
C ARG A 545 13.29 -7.78 -5.86
N HIS A 546 13.36 -8.42 -7.03
CA HIS A 546 12.56 -9.62 -7.32
C HIS A 546 13.09 -10.85 -6.59
N ASP A 547 14.41 -10.98 -6.45
CA ASP A 547 15.06 -12.15 -5.85
C ASP A 547 15.05 -12.11 -4.31
N LEU A 548 15.19 -10.93 -3.70
CA LEU A 548 15.26 -10.74 -2.25
C LEU A 548 13.90 -10.29 -1.70
N ILE A 549 13.17 -11.23 -1.11
CA ILE A 549 11.80 -10.99 -0.60
C ILE A 549 11.74 -9.88 0.45
N ALA A 550 12.82 -9.64 1.20
CA ALA A 550 12.95 -8.53 2.14
C ALA A 550 12.73 -7.15 1.49
N LEU A 551 13.03 -6.98 0.20
CA LEU A 551 12.83 -5.74 -0.55
C LEU A 551 11.41 -5.59 -1.11
N GLN A 552 10.56 -6.63 -0.99
CA GLN A 552 9.19 -6.63 -1.49
C GLN A 552 8.18 -6.08 -0.47
N GLN A 553 8.67 -5.54 0.63
CA GLN A 553 7.88 -4.88 1.67
C GLN A 553 8.49 -3.52 2.01
N THR A 554 7.66 -2.57 2.45
CA THR A 554 8.13 -1.24 2.86
C THR A 554 8.32 -1.16 4.38
N ASN A 555 7.39 -1.73 5.16
CA ASN A 555 7.30 -1.50 6.60
C ASN A 555 8.34 -2.26 7.45
N ASN A 556 8.99 -3.26 6.89
CA ASN A 556 10.00 -4.12 7.51
C ASN A 556 11.39 -3.49 7.44
N ILE A 557 11.59 -2.34 8.04
CA ILE A 557 12.81 -1.55 7.97
C ILE A 557 13.24 -1.02 9.34
N VAL A 558 14.55 -1.02 9.58
CA VAL A 558 15.20 -0.31 10.68
C VAL A 558 16.43 0.42 10.16
N PHE A 559 16.62 1.68 10.56
CA PHE A 559 17.83 2.42 10.25
C PHE A 559 18.95 2.04 11.21
N CYS A 560 20.12 1.76 10.65
CA CYS A 560 21.33 1.37 11.38
C CYS A 560 22.15 2.60 11.76
N GLY A 561 22.82 2.57 12.90
CA GLY A 561 23.81 3.57 13.27
C GLY A 561 24.97 3.60 12.25
N VAL A 562 25.40 4.80 11.86
CA VAL A 562 26.62 5.02 11.05
C VAL A 562 27.32 6.27 11.55
N ASP A 563 28.62 6.19 11.81
CA ASP A 563 29.44 7.28 12.33
C ASP A 563 29.80 8.36 11.28
N ASN A 564 29.26 8.25 10.06
CA ASN A 564 29.41 9.23 8.98
C ASN A 564 28.05 9.83 8.61
N PRO A 565 27.88 11.18 8.65
CA PRO A 565 26.62 11.84 8.32
C PRO A 565 26.24 11.74 6.82
N GLN A 566 27.18 11.47 5.93
CA GLN A 566 26.94 11.29 4.49
C GLN A 566 26.52 9.86 4.14
N LEU A 567 26.61 8.92 5.06
CA LEU A 567 26.19 7.54 4.84
C LEU A 567 24.90 7.23 5.59
N MET A 568 23.96 6.59 4.89
CA MET A 568 22.75 6.01 5.46
C MET A 568 22.81 4.50 5.30
N ALA A 569 22.53 3.77 6.39
CA ALA A 569 22.41 2.33 6.40
C ALA A 569 21.04 1.91 6.97
N TYR A 570 20.45 0.88 6.41
CA TYR A 570 19.18 0.31 6.89
C TYR A 570 19.10 -1.17 6.58
N LEU A 571 18.53 -1.89 7.54
CA LEU A 571 18.28 -3.32 7.47
C LEU A 571 16.80 -3.59 7.17
N LYS A 572 16.55 -4.51 6.26
CA LYS A 572 15.20 -5.01 5.92
C LYS A 572 15.16 -6.53 6.02
N TRP A 573 13.96 -7.08 6.25
CA TRP A 573 13.75 -8.52 6.37
C TRP A 573 12.39 -8.94 5.80
N ASP A 574 12.20 -10.23 5.55
CA ASP A 574 10.92 -10.82 5.20
C ASP A 574 10.11 -11.20 6.47
N ASP A 575 8.80 -11.44 6.32
CA ASP A 575 7.93 -11.77 7.46
C ASP A 575 8.37 -13.06 8.20
N ALA A 576 9.02 -13.99 7.48
CA ALA A 576 9.56 -15.23 8.06
C ALA A 576 10.95 -15.03 8.70
N GLN A 577 11.55 -13.85 8.58
CA GLN A 577 12.89 -13.53 9.07
C GLN A 577 14.00 -14.47 8.51
N THR A 578 13.84 -14.87 7.26
CA THR A 578 14.78 -15.75 6.55
C THR A 578 15.65 -15.03 5.53
N CYS A 579 15.24 -13.86 5.10
CA CYS A 579 15.97 -13.01 4.15
C CYS A 579 16.28 -11.66 4.80
N TRP A 580 17.56 -11.37 5.02
CA TRP A 580 18.04 -10.14 5.64
C TRP A 580 18.88 -9.34 4.65
N VAL A 581 18.51 -8.09 4.43
CA VAL A 581 19.16 -7.21 3.46
C VAL A 581 19.58 -5.92 4.12
N LEU A 582 20.88 -5.67 4.14
CA LEU A 582 21.47 -4.41 4.59
C LEU A 582 21.82 -3.56 3.37
N SER A 583 21.24 -2.38 3.30
CA SER A 583 21.56 -1.37 2.29
C SER A 583 22.42 -0.27 2.91
N VAL A 584 23.49 0.11 2.23
CA VAL A 584 24.32 1.26 2.62
C VAL A 584 24.45 2.19 1.41
N VAL A 585 24.16 3.49 1.57
CA VAL A 585 24.15 4.45 0.47
C VAL A 585 24.76 5.78 0.87
N SER A 586 25.49 6.41 -0.07
CA SER A 586 26.09 7.73 0.11
C SER A 586 25.17 8.83 -0.41
N PHE A 587 25.06 9.92 0.35
CA PHE A 587 24.46 11.21 -0.09
C PHE A 587 25.46 12.13 -0.76
N ASP A 588 26.77 11.81 -0.66
CA ASP A 588 27.84 12.57 -1.34
C ASP A 588 28.12 11.94 -2.71
N PRO A 589 27.84 12.63 -3.81
CA PRO A 589 28.06 12.09 -5.15
C PRO A 589 29.49 12.33 -5.67
N TYR A 590 30.36 12.99 -4.90
CA TYR A 590 31.68 13.46 -5.38
C TYR A 590 32.84 12.77 -4.71
N TYR A 591 32.75 12.47 -3.41
CA TYR A 591 33.88 11.97 -2.63
C TYR A 591 33.58 10.58 -2.05
N THR A 592 34.66 9.80 -1.91
CA THR A 592 34.59 8.52 -1.22
C THR A 592 34.24 8.74 0.26
N GLN A 593 33.20 8.09 0.70
CA GLN A 593 32.73 8.15 2.07
C GLN A 593 33.06 6.83 2.80
N LYS A 594 33.51 6.95 4.05
CA LYS A 594 33.93 5.82 4.90
C LYS A 594 33.18 5.91 6.22
N GLY A 595 32.83 4.77 6.78
CA GLY A 595 32.17 4.75 8.07
C GLY A 595 32.05 3.35 8.65
N THR A 596 31.62 3.29 9.89
CA THR A 596 31.31 2.05 10.60
C THR A 596 29.82 1.92 10.75
N VAL A 597 29.26 0.85 10.21
CA VAL A 597 27.82 0.55 10.31
C VAL A 597 27.59 -0.33 11.55
N GLU A 598 26.61 0.06 12.37
CA GLU A 598 26.13 -0.72 13.51
C GLU A 598 24.93 -1.60 13.06
N VAL A 599 25.20 -2.89 12.84
CA VAL A 599 24.19 -3.86 12.43
C VAL A 599 23.44 -4.39 13.65
N PRO A 600 22.09 -4.30 13.72
CA PRO A 600 21.32 -4.76 14.88
C PRO A 600 21.15 -6.28 14.88
N LEU A 601 22.22 -7.04 15.19
CA LEU A 601 22.28 -8.50 15.15
C LEU A 601 21.21 -9.19 16.00
N HIS A 602 20.77 -8.54 17.09
CA HIS A 602 19.68 -9.05 17.95
C HIS A 602 18.36 -9.28 17.20
N LEU A 603 18.08 -8.50 16.15
CA LEU A 603 16.88 -8.71 15.29
C LEU A 603 17.00 -9.99 14.47
N MET A 604 18.23 -10.40 14.15
CA MET A 604 18.54 -11.64 13.44
C MET A 604 18.66 -12.86 14.39
N GLY A 605 18.43 -12.66 15.69
CA GLY A 605 18.65 -13.69 16.70
C GLY A 605 20.13 -14.06 16.94
N LEU A 606 21.06 -13.17 16.55
CA LEU A 606 22.49 -13.38 16.68
C LEU A 606 23.06 -12.64 17.90
N GLU A 607 24.07 -13.27 18.51
CA GLU A 607 24.87 -12.64 19.58
C GLU A 607 25.67 -11.46 19.04
N GLY A 608 25.93 -10.45 19.89
CA GLY A 608 26.61 -9.22 19.49
C GLY A 608 28.05 -9.38 19.01
N HIS A 609 28.64 -10.58 19.13
CA HIS A 609 30.00 -10.93 18.66
C HIS A 609 29.99 -12.03 17.58
N ALA A 610 28.82 -12.41 17.09
CA ALA A 610 28.66 -13.47 16.09
C ALA A 610 29.41 -13.17 14.79
N HIS A 611 29.84 -14.23 14.11
CA HIS A 611 30.32 -14.19 12.73
C HIS A 611 29.12 -14.41 11.78
N TYR A 612 29.10 -13.67 10.68
CA TYR A 612 28.10 -13.84 9.64
C TYR A 612 28.66 -13.44 8.28
N ARG A 613 28.07 -14.02 7.24
CA ARG A 613 28.47 -13.77 5.87
C ARG A 613 27.67 -12.64 5.26
N VAL A 614 28.34 -11.79 4.51
CA VAL A 614 27.76 -10.61 3.85
C VAL A 614 28.08 -10.70 2.36
N HIS A 615 27.05 -10.94 1.55
CA HIS A 615 27.16 -11.01 0.09
C HIS A 615 26.61 -9.75 -0.56
N ASP A 616 27.48 -8.98 -1.22
CA ASP A 616 27.07 -7.83 -2.03
C ASP A 616 26.47 -8.30 -3.36
N VAL A 617 25.15 -8.21 -3.50
CA VAL A 617 24.44 -8.72 -4.67
C VAL A 617 24.67 -7.89 -5.95
N ILE A 618 25.25 -6.71 -5.83
CA ILE A 618 25.59 -5.84 -6.96
C ILE A 618 26.97 -6.16 -7.52
N THR A 619 27.96 -6.27 -6.66
CA THR A 619 29.36 -6.53 -7.02
C THR A 619 29.71 -8.02 -7.03
N GLN A 620 28.88 -8.86 -6.42
CA GLN A 620 29.09 -10.31 -6.23
C GLN A 620 30.24 -10.65 -5.28
N ASN A 621 30.74 -9.67 -4.52
CA ASN A 621 31.75 -9.90 -3.49
C ASN A 621 31.10 -10.45 -2.21
N THR A 622 31.89 -11.27 -1.49
CA THR A 622 31.45 -11.82 -0.20
C THR A 622 32.46 -11.46 0.86
N TYR A 623 31.97 -11.09 2.04
CA TYR A 623 32.74 -10.69 3.18
C TYR A 623 32.32 -11.50 4.39
N ASP A 624 33.30 -11.80 5.28
CA ASP A 624 33.01 -12.36 6.59
C ASP A 624 33.11 -11.24 7.63
N TRP A 625 31.95 -10.89 8.20
CA TRP A 625 31.82 -9.86 9.21
C TRP A 625 31.75 -10.49 10.62
N GLN A 626 32.21 -9.74 11.61
CA GLN A 626 32.13 -10.15 13.01
C GLN A 626 31.60 -9.00 13.87
N GLY A 627 30.62 -9.31 14.71
CA GLY A 627 30.09 -8.35 15.66
C GLY A 627 29.17 -7.30 14.99
N THR A 628 28.73 -6.35 15.79
CA THR A 628 27.77 -5.34 15.37
C THR A 628 28.39 -4.22 14.53
N HIS A 629 29.67 -3.88 14.73
CA HIS A 629 30.32 -2.72 14.11
C HIS A 629 31.23 -3.16 12.97
N ASN A 630 30.88 -2.77 11.73
CA ASN A 630 31.62 -3.19 10.55
C ASN A 630 31.92 -1.99 9.63
N TYR A 631 33.16 -1.91 9.17
CA TYR A 631 33.64 -0.85 8.29
C TYR A 631 33.07 -1.01 6.89
N VAL A 632 32.70 0.13 6.29
CA VAL A 632 32.28 0.23 4.90
C VAL A 632 32.97 1.42 4.22
N GLU A 633 33.20 1.27 2.92
CA GLU A 633 33.74 2.34 2.06
C GLU A 633 32.87 2.44 0.80
N ILE A 634 32.30 3.61 0.57
CA ILE A 634 31.40 3.90 -0.57
C ILE A 634 32.11 4.86 -1.50
N HIS A 635 32.35 4.43 -2.74
CA HIS A 635 32.99 5.21 -3.76
C HIS A 635 31.97 5.84 -4.73
N PRO A 636 32.13 7.08 -5.23
CA PRO A 636 31.19 7.69 -6.18
C PRO A 636 30.91 6.88 -7.45
N ILE A 637 31.83 6.02 -7.86
CA ILE A 637 31.58 5.10 -9.00
C ILE A 637 30.45 4.10 -8.70
N LEU A 638 30.34 3.62 -7.46
CA LEU A 638 29.25 2.76 -6.98
C LEU A 638 28.82 3.31 -5.61
N PRO A 639 27.85 4.24 -5.58
CA PRO A 639 27.54 5.02 -4.39
C PRO A 639 26.68 4.28 -3.35
N PHE A 640 26.64 2.95 -3.41
CA PHE A 640 25.88 2.10 -2.49
C PHE A 640 26.43 0.68 -2.44
N HIS A 641 26.06 -0.04 -1.39
CA HIS A 641 26.13 -1.49 -1.28
C HIS A 641 24.75 -2.07 -1.00
N LEU A 642 24.47 -3.24 -1.54
CA LEU A 642 23.27 -4.05 -1.28
C LEU A 642 23.70 -5.43 -0.79
N PHE A 643 23.71 -5.60 0.51
CA PHE A 643 24.22 -6.79 1.18
C PHE A 643 23.08 -7.75 1.54
N HIS A 644 23.17 -9.00 1.09
CA HIS A 644 22.39 -10.10 1.62
C HIS A 644 23.17 -10.75 2.76
N LEU A 645 22.57 -10.76 3.97
CA LEU A 645 23.20 -11.29 5.17
C LEU A 645 22.76 -12.74 5.38
N THR A 646 23.70 -13.63 5.65
CA THR A 646 23.45 -15.04 5.96
C THR A 646 24.30 -15.47 7.16
N GLN A 647 23.79 -16.46 7.91
CA GLN A 647 24.49 -17.07 9.04
C GLN A 647 25.56 -18.03 8.56
#